data_1cb5f4a06694a3dc13a45ec1a1d240f7
#
_entry.id   1cb5f4a06694a3dc13a45ec1a1d240f7
#
_cell.length_a   1.000
_cell.length_b   1.000
_cell.length_c   1.000
_cell.angle_alpha   90.00
_cell.angle_beta   90.00
_cell.angle_gamma   90.00
#
_symmetry.space_group_name_H-M   'P 1'
#
loop_
_entity.id
_entity.type
_entity.pdbx_description
1 polymer ?
#
loop_
_entity_poly.entity_id
_entity_poly.type
_entity_poly.pdbx_seq_one_letter_code
_entity_poly.pdbx_strand_id
1 'polypeptide(L)'
;MISAVLFISFFVFLILGVPIALCLGLSSVCAILYSGTSLTIVATNMYSGISKFLLLAIPFFVLSGNIMAKAGISRRLIDFVDTCVGHKKGGIAIVCVIVSCFFGAISGSGPATVAALGAVLIPAMVEQGGFSAPFSTALMATSSSVAIVIPPSIAFVVYASITGVSIADMFMAGIVPGILMGVALVIVVILEANKHDIKPSRKKASAKERWATFKDAFWGFLMPVIILGGIYGGIFTPTEAAAVSVVYGLFVGMVIYREVSFRDLFDILVDSAKTTGGIMLIVASASLFSFVCTKFGIAEAASGLLASIAHNQFVFLLIVNIIFLIAGCFIDANSAMYIFIPIMLPVCKALGYDVVAFGVMATVNLAIGQVTPPVGVNLFVAISIKIKKGLEVTLQQISKAVMPMIAASVVVLLVVTYVPAVSTALPKALAKDGSYTGEQSSSDTGSTSSKDAGDGSDSFNTIEDYSDLDWPEMTWNFACSTTETSTWADGGRKFGELMEKATGGKVKVNVYATDQLTNGNQSEGIQALMNGDPVQISMHSNLIYSAFDPRFNVVSLPFIYDSYDDADAKFDGAAGEKLKELLSEYGLHCMGIAENGFREITNSKREIKTLDDMKNLKIRVAGSNLLMECYKRWGADATNLNWTETYTALQQNTVEGQENPLPAIDAASVQEVQPYCSMWDAIYDCLFFCINQEIYDSLTPEQKAVVDECGQKAVQ
;
A
#
# COMPACT_ATOMS: atom_id res chain seq x y z
N MET A 1 -25.50 -0.57 14.12
CA MET A 1 -26.42 -0.06 13.06
C MET A 1 -25.67 0.54 11.88
N ILE A 2 -24.62 1.32 12.07
CA ILE A 2 -23.82 1.93 10.98
C ILE A 2 -23.22 0.88 10.02
N SER A 3 -22.69 -0.23 10.57
CA SER A 3 -22.19 -1.35 9.76
C SER A 3 -23.23 -1.92 8.82
N ALA A 4 -24.48 -2.04 9.29
CA ALA A 4 -25.61 -2.51 8.46
C ALA A 4 -25.91 -1.52 7.33
N VAL A 5 -25.93 -0.21 7.63
CA VAL A 5 -26.12 0.84 6.61
C VAL A 5 -25.03 0.75 5.55
N LEU A 6 -23.74 0.63 5.97
CA LEU A 6 -22.60 0.54 5.07
C LEU A 6 -22.73 -0.67 4.11
N PHE A 7 -22.90 -1.88 4.65
CA PHE A 7 -22.93 -3.08 3.82
C PHE A 7 -24.21 -3.24 3.03
N ILE A 8 -25.39 -2.91 3.61
CA ILE A 8 -26.67 -3.00 2.87
C ILE A 8 -26.65 -2.03 1.69
N SER A 9 -26.25 -0.76 1.90
CA SER A 9 -26.17 0.20 0.80
C SER A 9 -25.13 -0.22 -0.26
N PHE A 10 -23.98 -0.75 0.15
CA PHE A 10 -22.98 -1.29 -0.76
C PHE A 10 -23.55 -2.39 -1.68
N PHE A 11 -24.21 -3.40 -1.09
CA PHE A 11 -24.80 -4.49 -1.87
C PHE A 11 -25.99 -4.05 -2.72
N VAL A 12 -26.80 -3.11 -2.22
CA VAL A 12 -27.91 -2.53 -3.02
C VAL A 12 -27.35 -1.83 -4.27
N PHE A 13 -26.35 -0.96 -4.12
CA PHE A 13 -25.72 -0.30 -5.27
C PHE A 13 -25.07 -1.31 -6.22
N LEU A 14 -24.43 -2.34 -5.69
CA LEU A 14 -23.83 -3.40 -6.50
C LEU A 14 -24.84 -4.17 -7.33
N ILE A 15 -25.99 -4.55 -6.72
CA ILE A 15 -27.10 -5.25 -7.39
C ILE A 15 -27.74 -4.35 -8.46
N LEU A 16 -27.82 -3.05 -8.22
CA LEU A 16 -28.30 -2.07 -9.21
C LEU A 16 -27.33 -1.85 -10.38
N GLY A 17 -26.16 -2.50 -10.37
CA GLY A 17 -25.15 -2.38 -11.44
C GLY A 17 -24.32 -1.11 -11.40
N VAL A 18 -24.27 -0.42 -10.26
CA VAL A 18 -23.39 0.74 -10.06
C VAL A 18 -21.92 0.29 -10.08
N PRO A 19 -21.00 1.04 -10.74
CA PRO A 19 -19.58 0.72 -10.70
C PRO A 19 -19.03 0.61 -9.27
N ILE A 20 -18.13 -0.35 -9.01
CA ILE A 20 -17.64 -0.70 -7.68
C ILE A 20 -17.04 0.50 -6.94
N ALA A 21 -16.27 1.34 -7.64
CA ALA A 21 -15.74 2.58 -7.07
C ALA A 21 -16.83 3.46 -6.46
N LEU A 22 -17.94 3.62 -7.18
CA LEU A 22 -19.08 4.40 -6.70
C LEU A 22 -19.86 3.65 -5.59
N CYS A 23 -19.95 2.31 -5.65
CA CYS A 23 -20.55 1.53 -4.57
C CYS A 23 -19.82 1.76 -3.25
N LEU A 24 -18.47 1.72 -3.25
CA LEU A 24 -17.63 1.97 -2.08
C LEU A 24 -17.80 3.41 -1.57
N GLY A 25 -17.70 4.38 -2.46
CA GLY A 25 -17.82 5.80 -2.09
C GLY A 25 -19.21 6.16 -1.56
N LEU A 26 -20.27 5.80 -2.30
CA LEU A 26 -21.63 6.14 -1.92
C LEU A 26 -22.10 5.43 -0.65
N SER A 27 -21.73 4.15 -0.46
CA SER A 27 -22.07 3.44 0.77
C SER A 27 -21.38 4.05 2.00
N SER A 28 -20.13 4.50 1.83
CA SER A 28 -19.41 5.22 2.87
C SER A 28 -20.06 6.56 3.20
N VAL A 29 -20.47 7.32 2.18
CA VAL A 29 -21.23 8.57 2.37
C VAL A 29 -22.56 8.31 3.08
N CYS A 30 -23.29 7.24 2.73
CA CYS A 30 -24.52 6.87 3.45
C CYS A 30 -24.27 6.57 4.93
N ALA A 31 -23.18 5.87 5.25
CA ALA A 31 -22.79 5.57 6.64
C ALA A 31 -22.39 6.84 7.40
N ILE A 32 -21.63 7.74 6.78
CA ILE A 32 -21.20 9.03 7.32
C ILE A 32 -22.41 9.91 7.61
N LEU A 33 -23.33 10.05 6.66
CA LEU A 33 -24.59 10.80 6.84
C LEU A 33 -25.45 10.23 7.97
N TYR A 34 -25.57 8.91 8.03
CA TYR A 34 -26.34 8.25 9.08
C TYR A 34 -25.71 8.43 10.48
N SER A 35 -24.40 8.54 10.57
CA SER A 35 -23.69 8.73 11.83
C SER A 35 -23.67 10.20 12.33
N GLY A 36 -24.09 11.16 11.49
CA GLY A 36 -23.97 12.59 11.81
C GLY A 36 -22.57 13.16 11.67
N THR A 37 -21.62 12.39 11.14
CA THR A 37 -20.23 12.84 10.91
C THR A 37 -20.18 13.89 9.79
N SER A 38 -19.26 14.86 9.89
CA SER A 38 -19.08 15.94 8.89
C SER A 38 -18.75 15.39 7.51
N LEU A 39 -19.42 15.90 6.47
CA LEU A 39 -19.14 15.54 5.07
C LEU A 39 -17.77 16.02 4.56
N THR A 40 -17.12 16.95 5.25
CA THR A 40 -15.74 17.40 4.92
C THR A 40 -14.77 16.21 4.89
N ILE A 41 -15.00 15.22 5.76
CA ILE A 41 -14.20 14.00 5.86
C ILE A 41 -14.20 13.19 4.55
N VAL A 42 -15.27 13.27 3.75
CA VAL A 42 -15.34 12.55 2.46
C VAL A 42 -14.24 13.04 1.53
N ALA A 43 -14.13 14.36 1.36
CA ALA A 43 -13.14 14.95 0.45
C ALA A 43 -11.70 14.74 0.96
N THR A 44 -11.45 14.95 2.24
CA THR A 44 -10.11 14.79 2.83
C THR A 44 -9.63 13.36 2.74
N ASN A 45 -10.44 12.36 3.13
CA ASN A 45 -10.02 10.95 3.06
C ASN A 45 -9.87 10.44 1.62
N MET A 46 -10.73 10.87 0.69
CA MET A 46 -10.56 10.51 -0.73
C MET A 46 -9.27 11.09 -1.31
N TYR A 47 -8.95 12.34 -0.98
CA TYR A 47 -7.73 13.00 -1.44
C TYR A 47 -6.47 12.36 -0.83
N SER A 48 -6.44 12.19 0.49
CA SER A 48 -5.34 11.55 1.22
C SER A 48 -5.06 10.14 0.70
N GLY A 49 -6.11 9.37 0.42
CA GLY A 49 -5.99 8.01 -0.11
C GLY A 49 -5.22 7.92 -1.42
N ILE A 50 -5.30 8.93 -2.29
CA ILE A 50 -4.61 8.95 -3.59
C ILE A 50 -3.32 9.77 -3.59
N SER A 51 -3.04 10.53 -2.55
CA SER A 51 -1.87 11.42 -2.45
C SER A 51 -0.58 10.69 -2.07
N LYS A 52 -0.61 9.37 -1.90
CA LYS A 52 0.56 8.57 -1.52
C LYS A 52 1.57 8.51 -2.67
N PHE A 53 2.85 8.77 -2.36
CA PHE A 53 3.94 8.78 -3.35
C PHE A 53 4.09 7.46 -4.12
N LEU A 54 3.89 6.33 -3.44
CA LEU A 54 3.99 5.00 -4.05
C LEU A 54 3.00 4.78 -5.19
N LEU A 55 1.82 5.42 -5.12
CA LEU A 55 0.78 5.29 -6.14
C LEU A 55 1.14 5.97 -7.47
N LEU A 56 2.13 6.86 -7.51
CA LEU A 56 2.64 7.46 -8.75
C LEU A 56 3.22 6.43 -9.72
N ALA A 57 3.62 5.25 -9.25
CA ALA A 57 4.08 4.17 -10.12
C ALA A 57 2.95 3.67 -11.05
N ILE A 58 1.68 3.71 -10.61
CA ILE A 58 0.53 3.17 -11.36
C ILE A 58 0.32 3.89 -12.70
N PRO A 59 0.17 5.24 -12.75
CA PRO A 59 -0.01 5.94 -14.03
C PRO A 59 1.15 5.71 -15.00
N PHE A 60 2.38 5.64 -14.52
CA PHE A 60 3.53 5.40 -15.38
C PHE A 60 3.57 3.96 -15.90
N PHE A 61 3.28 2.95 -15.11
CA PHE A 61 3.20 1.57 -15.60
C PHE A 61 2.04 1.37 -16.59
N VAL A 62 0.87 1.97 -16.34
CA VAL A 62 -0.27 1.95 -17.28
C VAL A 62 0.14 2.58 -18.61
N LEU A 63 0.75 3.76 -18.55
CA LEU A 63 1.20 4.48 -19.76
C LEU A 63 2.25 3.67 -20.52
N SER A 64 3.25 3.16 -19.83
CA SER A 64 4.29 2.30 -20.40
C SER A 64 3.71 1.06 -21.09
N GLY A 65 2.78 0.37 -20.44
CA GLY A 65 2.09 -0.80 -21.00
C GLY A 65 1.33 -0.48 -22.28
N ASN A 66 0.60 0.64 -22.31
CA ASN A 66 -0.14 1.09 -23.50
C ASN A 66 0.78 1.49 -24.67
N ILE A 67 1.89 2.19 -24.37
CA ILE A 67 2.91 2.53 -25.37
C ILE A 67 3.48 1.24 -25.99
N MET A 68 3.87 0.28 -25.15
CA MET A 68 4.48 -0.97 -25.60
C MET A 68 3.51 -1.85 -26.40
N ALA A 69 2.23 -1.87 -26.02
CA ALA A 69 1.18 -2.55 -26.78
C ALA A 69 1.05 -1.95 -28.19
N LYS A 70 1.03 -0.63 -28.31
CA LYS A 70 0.92 0.09 -29.58
C LYS A 70 2.19 0.00 -30.41
N ALA A 71 3.36 -0.12 -29.78
CA ALA A 71 4.67 -0.29 -30.43
C ALA A 71 4.86 -1.66 -31.12
N GLY A 72 3.84 -2.51 -31.17
CA GLY A 72 3.88 -3.81 -31.87
C GLY A 72 4.77 -4.86 -31.22
N ILE A 73 5.12 -4.67 -29.93
CA ILE A 73 5.98 -5.60 -29.20
C ILE A 73 5.28 -6.94 -29.00
N SER A 74 3.97 -6.93 -28.75
CA SER A 74 3.16 -8.15 -28.61
C SER A 74 3.35 -9.11 -29.79
N ARG A 75 3.28 -8.59 -31.01
CA ARG A 75 3.45 -9.39 -32.23
C ARG A 75 4.85 -10.00 -32.34
N ARG A 76 5.88 -9.21 -32.09
CA ARG A 76 7.28 -9.66 -32.11
C ARG A 76 7.60 -10.73 -31.08
N LEU A 77 7.03 -10.59 -29.88
CA LEU A 77 7.12 -11.61 -28.82
C LEU A 77 6.42 -12.90 -29.23
N ILE A 78 5.22 -12.83 -29.83
CA ILE A 78 4.49 -13.99 -30.37
C ILE A 78 5.35 -14.70 -31.41
N ASP A 79 5.86 -13.98 -32.41
CA ASP A 79 6.68 -14.52 -33.50
C ASP A 79 7.93 -15.22 -32.96
N PHE A 80 8.64 -14.61 -32.00
CA PHE A 80 9.84 -15.23 -31.41
C PHE A 80 9.50 -16.51 -30.64
N VAL A 81 8.52 -16.44 -29.69
CA VAL A 81 8.15 -17.59 -28.89
C VAL A 81 7.59 -18.72 -29.73
N ASP A 82 6.85 -18.41 -30.82
CA ASP A 82 6.36 -19.40 -31.78
C ASP A 82 7.51 -20.10 -32.52
N THR A 83 8.58 -19.39 -32.88
CA THR A 83 9.77 -20.06 -33.45
C THR A 83 10.44 -21.02 -32.48
N CYS A 84 10.32 -20.77 -31.15
CA CYS A 84 10.92 -21.61 -30.12
C CYS A 84 10.09 -22.85 -29.78
N VAL A 85 8.76 -22.71 -29.63
CA VAL A 85 7.89 -23.77 -29.07
C VAL A 85 6.75 -24.20 -29.99
N GLY A 86 6.44 -23.47 -31.09
CA GLY A 86 5.32 -23.75 -32.00
C GLY A 86 5.40 -25.11 -32.71
N HIS A 87 6.58 -25.71 -32.76
CA HIS A 87 6.79 -27.05 -33.35
C HIS A 87 6.38 -28.20 -32.40
N LYS A 88 5.98 -27.89 -31.14
CA LYS A 88 5.51 -28.89 -30.16
C LYS A 88 4.00 -29.12 -30.32
N LYS A 89 3.49 -30.27 -29.81
CA LYS A 89 2.05 -30.50 -29.69
C LYS A 89 1.43 -29.40 -28.83
N GLY A 90 0.38 -28.76 -29.31
CA GLY A 90 -0.23 -27.62 -28.61
C GLY A 90 0.63 -26.34 -28.64
N GLY A 91 1.64 -26.24 -29.49
CA GLY A 91 2.64 -25.18 -29.49
C GLY A 91 2.08 -23.78 -29.46
N ILE A 92 1.07 -23.45 -30.27
CA ILE A 92 0.47 -22.09 -30.28
C ILE A 92 -0.25 -21.73 -28.97
N ALA A 93 -0.83 -22.71 -28.28
CA ALA A 93 -1.43 -22.50 -26.98
C ALA A 93 -0.36 -22.32 -25.85
N ILE A 94 0.79 -23.02 -25.99
CA ILE A 94 1.96 -22.77 -25.13
C ILE A 94 2.52 -21.36 -25.38
N VAL A 95 2.56 -20.92 -26.66
CA VAL A 95 2.93 -19.53 -27.02
C VAL A 95 2.02 -18.54 -26.30
N CYS A 96 0.70 -18.78 -26.28
CA CYS A 96 -0.26 -17.93 -25.58
C CYS A 96 0.12 -17.76 -24.10
N VAL A 97 0.40 -18.84 -23.38
CA VAL A 97 0.79 -18.76 -21.95
C VAL A 97 2.10 -17.99 -21.77
N ILE A 98 3.14 -18.34 -22.51
CA ILE A 98 4.47 -17.72 -22.37
C ILE A 98 4.42 -16.24 -22.70
N VAL A 99 3.77 -15.87 -23.81
CA VAL A 99 3.68 -14.46 -24.23
C VAL A 99 2.81 -13.66 -23.26
N SER A 100 1.75 -14.25 -22.69
CA SER A 100 0.94 -13.60 -21.66
C SER A 100 1.77 -13.31 -20.38
N CYS A 101 2.65 -14.21 -19.98
CA CYS A 101 3.56 -13.98 -18.87
C CYS A 101 4.53 -12.82 -19.15
N PHE A 102 5.15 -12.80 -20.33
CA PHE A 102 6.06 -11.71 -20.71
C PHE A 102 5.33 -10.37 -20.88
N PHE A 103 4.17 -10.38 -21.53
CA PHE A 103 3.39 -9.16 -21.71
C PHE A 103 2.81 -8.68 -20.36
N GLY A 104 2.49 -9.60 -19.49
CA GLY A 104 2.12 -9.31 -18.10
C GLY A 104 3.21 -8.53 -17.36
N ALA A 105 4.48 -8.93 -17.53
CA ALA A 105 5.64 -8.22 -17.01
C ALA A 105 5.85 -6.80 -17.62
N ILE A 106 5.00 -6.38 -18.51
CA ILE A 106 5.02 -5.03 -19.13
C ILE A 106 3.75 -4.26 -18.70
N SER A 107 2.58 -4.90 -18.78
CA SER A 107 1.28 -4.25 -18.60
C SER A 107 0.80 -4.23 -17.13
N GLY A 108 1.19 -5.21 -16.32
CA GLY A 108 0.74 -5.39 -14.94
C GLY A 108 -0.78 -5.57 -14.77
N SER A 109 -1.53 -5.81 -15.86
CA SER A 109 -3.00 -5.85 -15.87
C SER A 109 -3.54 -7.02 -16.70
N GLY A 110 -4.39 -7.86 -16.09
CA GLY A 110 -5.04 -8.99 -16.75
C GLY A 110 -5.93 -8.57 -17.92
N PRO A 111 -6.94 -7.71 -17.72
CA PRO A 111 -7.83 -7.27 -18.80
C PRO A 111 -7.10 -6.60 -19.97
N ALA A 112 -6.08 -5.78 -19.69
CA ALA A 112 -5.26 -5.15 -20.73
C ALA A 112 -4.48 -6.18 -21.55
N THR A 113 -3.95 -7.22 -20.89
CA THR A 113 -3.25 -8.33 -21.55
C THR A 113 -4.20 -9.13 -22.46
N VAL A 114 -5.44 -9.42 -22.00
CA VAL A 114 -6.47 -10.07 -22.84
C VAL A 114 -6.77 -9.23 -24.07
N ALA A 115 -6.99 -7.94 -23.92
CA ALA A 115 -7.31 -7.04 -25.03
C ALA A 115 -6.17 -6.95 -26.07
N ALA A 116 -4.92 -6.85 -25.60
CA ALA A 116 -3.75 -6.70 -26.45
C ALA A 116 -3.39 -7.99 -27.23
N LEU A 117 -3.48 -9.15 -26.59
CA LEU A 117 -3.02 -10.42 -27.16
C LEU A 117 -4.15 -11.25 -27.74
N GLY A 118 -5.35 -11.15 -27.17
CA GLY A 118 -6.48 -12.02 -27.49
C GLY A 118 -6.95 -11.90 -28.94
N ALA A 119 -6.91 -10.70 -29.50
CA ALA A 119 -7.30 -10.48 -30.91
C ALA A 119 -6.42 -11.23 -31.91
N VAL A 120 -5.18 -11.56 -31.54
CA VAL A 120 -4.23 -12.31 -32.40
C VAL A 120 -4.21 -13.79 -32.00
N LEU A 121 -4.09 -14.10 -30.70
CA LEU A 121 -3.84 -15.46 -30.23
C LEU A 121 -5.08 -16.35 -30.24
N ILE A 122 -6.28 -15.81 -29.93
CA ILE A 122 -7.51 -16.62 -29.93
C ILE A 122 -7.80 -17.17 -31.32
N PRO A 123 -7.85 -16.36 -32.40
CA PRO A 123 -8.02 -16.88 -33.75
C PRO A 123 -6.89 -17.83 -34.16
N ALA A 124 -5.64 -17.54 -33.80
CA ALA A 124 -4.51 -18.41 -34.14
C ALA A 124 -4.60 -19.79 -33.47
N MET A 125 -5.01 -19.87 -32.22
CA MET A 125 -5.24 -21.15 -31.52
C MET A 125 -6.36 -21.97 -32.14
N VAL A 126 -7.42 -21.32 -32.63
CA VAL A 126 -8.56 -21.99 -33.26
C VAL A 126 -8.21 -22.43 -34.69
N GLU A 127 -7.70 -21.51 -35.54
CA GLU A 127 -7.50 -21.76 -36.98
C GLU A 127 -6.22 -22.56 -37.27
N GLN A 128 -5.13 -22.27 -36.59
CA GLN A 128 -3.84 -22.91 -36.81
C GLN A 128 -3.55 -24.03 -35.80
N GLY A 129 -3.99 -23.82 -34.57
CA GLY A 129 -3.76 -24.75 -33.45
C GLY A 129 -4.74 -25.89 -33.35
N GLY A 130 -5.95 -25.78 -33.96
CA GLY A 130 -6.98 -26.80 -33.90
C GLY A 130 -7.67 -26.94 -32.52
N PHE A 131 -7.50 -25.95 -31.65
CA PHE A 131 -8.21 -25.92 -30.35
C PHE A 131 -9.64 -25.42 -30.54
N SER A 132 -10.54 -25.85 -29.65
CA SER A 132 -11.92 -25.32 -29.64
C SER A 132 -11.93 -23.84 -29.25
N ALA A 133 -12.86 -23.06 -29.80
CA ALA A 133 -12.99 -21.66 -29.51
C ALA A 133 -13.22 -21.39 -27.99
N PRO A 134 -14.06 -22.15 -27.26
CA PRO A 134 -14.18 -21.98 -25.80
C PRO A 134 -12.89 -22.21 -25.03
N PHE A 135 -12.11 -23.25 -25.38
CA PHE A 135 -10.82 -23.50 -24.74
C PHE A 135 -9.81 -22.40 -25.02
N SER A 136 -9.70 -21.96 -26.28
CA SER A 136 -8.78 -20.89 -26.68
C SER A 136 -9.09 -19.57 -25.98
N THR A 137 -10.37 -19.24 -25.87
CA THR A 137 -10.84 -18.01 -25.17
C THR A 137 -10.59 -18.12 -23.66
N ALA A 138 -10.87 -19.30 -23.05
CA ALA A 138 -10.61 -19.55 -21.63
C ALA A 138 -9.11 -19.51 -21.31
N LEU A 139 -8.26 -20.11 -22.16
CA LEU A 139 -6.81 -20.10 -21.97
C LEU A 139 -6.26 -18.68 -22.05
N MET A 140 -6.70 -17.87 -23.01
CA MET A 140 -6.30 -16.47 -23.13
C MET A 140 -6.66 -15.67 -21.89
N ALA A 141 -7.89 -15.81 -21.40
CA ALA A 141 -8.35 -15.16 -20.18
C ALA A 141 -7.51 -15.56 -18.97
N THR A 142 -7.27 -16.88 -18.79
CA THR A 142 -6.53 -17.39 -17.63
C THR A 142 -5.03 -17.08 -17.70
N SER A 143 -4.42 -17.20 -18.89
CA SER A 143 -3.02 -16.83 -19.07
C SER A 143 -2.78 -15.34 -18.78
N SER A 144 -3.74 -14.50 -19.11
CA SER A 144 -3.67 -13.05 -18.85
C SER A 144 -3.82 -12.71 -17.35
N SER A 145 -4.48 -13.56 -16.55
CA SER A 145 -4.58 -13.30 -15.11
C SER A 145 -3.23 -13.42 -14.39
N VAL A 146 -2.28 -14.15 -14.97
CA VAL A 146 -0.90 -14.23 -14.46
C VAL A 146 -0.20 -12.87 -14.49
N ALA A 147 -0.65 -11.94 -15.34
CA ALA A 147 -0.08 -10.61 -15.48
C ALA A 147 -0.14 -9.76 -14.19
N ILE A 148 -1.09 -10.00 -13.29
CA ILE A 148 -1.14 -9.28 -12.01
C ILE A 148 -0.23 -9.89 -10.95
N VAL A 149 0.35 -11.07 -11.21
CA VAL A 149 1.29 -11.76 -10.30
C VAL A 149 2.74 -11.56 -10.73
N ILE A 150 3.00 -11.56 -12.05
CA ILE A 150 4.35 -11.32 -12.59
C ILE A 150 4.66 -9.81 -12.52
N PRO A 151 5.80 -9.41 -11.91
CA PRO A 151 6.15 -8.00 -11.79
C PRO A 151 6.60 -7.37 -13.13
N PRO A 152 6.38 -6.05 -13.31
CA PRO A 152 5.72 -5.14 -12.38
C PRO A 152 4.20 -5.35 -12.35
N SER A 153 3.62 -5.31 -11.16
CA SER A 153 2.20 -5.55 -10.91
C SER A 153 1.56 -4.37 -10.20
N ILE A 154 0.45 -3.86 -10.75
CA ILE A 154 -0.35 -2.79 -10.13
C ILE A 154 -0.93 -3.28 -8.79
N ALA A 155 -1.36 -4.54 -8.71
CA ALA A 155 -1.91 -5.13 -7.49
C ALA A 155 -0.88 -5.16 -6.35
N PHE A 156 0.40 -5.44 -6.64
CA PHE A 156 1.46 -5.37 -5.64
C PHE A 156 1.75 -3.94 -5.17
N VAL A 157 1.68 -2.95 -6.06
CA VAL A 157 1.80 -1.53 -5.68
C VAL A 157 0.65 -1.13 -4.75
N VAL A 158 -0.58 -1.53 -5.07
CA VAL A 158 -1.76 -1.31 -4.22
C VAL A 158 -1.59 -1.99 -2.87
N TYR A 159 -1.20 -3.26 -2.85
CA TYR A 159 -0.96 -3.99 -1.59
C TYR A 159 0.09 -3.29 -0.72
N ALA A 160 1.22 -2.92 -1.31
CA ALA A 160 2.29 -2.21 -0.61
C ALA A 160 1.82 -0.86 -0.06
N SER A 161 0.96 -0.12 -0.78
CA SER A 161 0.39 1.16 -0.32
C SER A 161 -0.55 1.02 0.88
N ILE A 162 -1.16 -0.16 1.08
CA ILE A 162 -2.03 -0.47 2.21
C ILE A 162 -1.22 -0.94 3.42
N THR A 163 -0.21 -1.79 3.20
CA THR A 163 0.47 -2.55 4.25
C THR A 163 1.80 -1.96 4.69
N GLY A 164 2.39 -1.06 3.87
CA GLY A 164 3.70 -0.47 4.12
C GLY A 164 4.89 -1.36 3.70
N VAL A 165 4.67 -2.57 3.17
CA VAL A 165 5.77 -3.43 2.71
C VAL A 165 6.45 -2.87 1.46
N SER A 166 7.70 -3.25 1.23
CA SER A 166 8.47 -2.83 0.05
C SER A 166 7.84 -3.34 -1.25
N ILE A 167 7.64 -2.43 -2.23
CA ILE A 167 7.21 -2.81 -3.58
C ILE A 167 8.26 -3.70 -4.25
N ALA A 168 9.56 -3.47 -3.99
CA ALA A 168 10.64 -4.29 -4.52
C ALA A 168 10.52 -5.73 -4.00
N ASP A 169 10.28 -5.92 -2.69
CA ASP A 169 10.07 -7.25 -2.11
C ASP A 169 8.84 -7.94 -2.70
N MET A 170 7.73 -7.21 -2.86
CA MET A 170 6.53 -7.73 -3.50
C MET A 170 6.78 -8.16 -4.95
N PHE A 171 7.56 -7.38 -5.70
CA PHE A 171 7.92 -7.73 -7.08
C PHE A 171 8.81 -8.98 -7.12
N MET A 172 9.83 -9.08 -6.27
CA MET A 172 10.64 -10.29 -6.17
C MET A 172 9.82 -11.52 -5.78
N ALA A 173 8.94 -11.35 -4.81
CA ALA A 173 8.10 -12.41 -4.27
C ALA A 173 7.10 -12.97 -5.31
N GLY A 174 6.66 -12.15 -6.28
CA GLY A 174 5.73 -12.53 -7.33
C GLY A 174 6.33 -13.35 -8.47
N ILE A 175 7.66 -13.30 -8.67
CA ILE A 175 8.32 -13.96 -9.82
C ILE A 175 8.09 -15.47 -9.82
N VAL A 176 8.43 -16.15 -8.74
CA VAL A 176 8.33 -17.62 -8.65
C VAL A 176 6.88 -18.09 -8.72
N PRO A 177 5.93 -17.53 -7.95
CA PRO A 177 4.51 -17.86 -8.09
C PRO A 177 3.95 -17.62 -9.50
N GLY A 178 4.30 -16.52 -10.14
CA GLY A 178 3.87 -16.23 -11.51
C GLY A 178 4.37 -17.24 -12.52
N ILE A 179 5.64 -17.67 -12.41
CA ILE A 179 6.21 -18.74 -13.24
C ILE A 179 5.50 -20.06 -12.97
N LEU A 180 5.22 -20.41 -11.71
CA LEU A 180 4.50 -21.63 -11.36
C LEU A 180 3.09 -21.65 -11.95
N MET A 181 2.37 -20.52 -11.93
CA MET A 181 1.07 -20.40 -12.59
C MET A 181 1.19 -20.64 -14.11
N GLY A 182 2.18 -20.02 -14.77
CA GLY A 182 2.44 -20.25 -16.18
C GLY A 182 2.74 -21.72 -16.49
N VAL A 183 3.58 -22.38 -15.70
CA VAL A 183 3.90 -23.81 -15.85
C VAL A 183 2.66 -24.69 -15.66
N ALA A 184 1.83 -24.41 -14.65
CA ALA A 184 0.58 -25.12 -14.41
C ALA A 184 -0.38 -25.03 -15.62
N LEU A 185 -0.50 -23.85 -16.22
CA LEU A 185 -1.30 -23.66 -17.45
C LEU A 185 -0.71 -24.40 -18.65
N VAL A 186 0.61 -24.41 -18.83
CA VAL A 186 1.28 -25.20 -19.88
C VAL A 186 0.99 -26.69 -19.72
N ILE A 187 0.97 -27.22 -18.49
CA ILE A 187 0.59 -28.60 -18.23
C ILE A 187 -0.85 -28.87 -18.68
N VAL A 188 -1.79 -27.98 -18.36
CA VAL A 188 -3.19 -28.12 -18.84
C VAL A 188 -3.26 -28.11 -20.36
N VAL A 189 -2.51 -27.23 -21.02
CA VAL A 189 -2.42 -27.17 -22.50
C VAL A 189 -1.90 -28.50 -23.07
N ILE A 190 -0.84 -29.08 -22.50
CA ILE A 190 -0.26 -30.34 -22.97
C ILE A 190 -1.25 -31.48 -22.79
N LEU A 191 -1.96 -31.53 -21.65
CA LEU A 191 -2.98 -32.55 -21.39
C LEU A 191 -4.14 -32.47 -22.41
N GLU A 192 -4.63 -31.27 -22.67
CA GLU A 192 -5.71 -31.05 -23.64
C GLU A 192 -5.25 -31.34 -25.08
N ALA A 193 -4.04 -30.94 -25.44
CA ALA A 193 -3.46 -31.23 -26.76
C ALA A 193 -3.27 -32.74 -26.99
N ASN A 194 -2.90 -33.48 -25.96
CA ASN A 194 -2.77 -34.94 -26.03
C ASN A 194 -4.15 -35.63 -26.11
N LYS A 195 -5.14 -35.15 -25.37
CA LYS A 195 -6.50 -35.68 -25.36
C LYS A 195 -7.19 -35.57 -26.73
N HIS A 196 -6.93 -34.49 -27.46
CA HIS A 196 -7.54 -34.19 -28.75
C HIS A 196 -6.60 -34.46 -29.95
N ASP A 197 -5.43 -35.07 -29.72
CA ASP A 197 -4.37 -35.37 -30.73
C ASP A 197 -4.02 -34.14 -31.61
N ILE A 198 -3.89 -32.98 -30.96
CA ILE A 198 -3.61 -31.73 -31.63
C ILE A 198 -2.18 -31.76 -32.25
N LYS A 199 -2.10 -31.46 -33.51
CA LYS A 199 -0.82 -31.46 -34.26
C LYS A 199 -0.05 -30.15 -34.01
N PRO A 200 1.29 -30.17 -34.15
CA PRO A 200 2.10 -28.95 -34.14
C PRO A 200 1.63 -27.95 -35.18
N SER A 201 1.57 -26.66 -34.83
CA SER A 201 1.15 -25.56 -35.72
C SER A 201 2.18 -25.25 -36.81
N ARG A 202 3.46 -25.58 -36.56
CA ARG A 202 4.56 -25.35 -37.53
C ARG A 202 5.67 -26.39 -37.44
N LYS A 203 6.54 -26.43 -38.45
CA LYS A 203 7.80 -27.19 -38.42
C LYS A 203 8.83 -26.50 -37.52
N LYS A 204 9.80 -27.26 -37.02
CA LYS A 204 10.89 -26.73 -36.17
C LYS A 204 11.65 -25.63 -36.92
N ALA A 205 11.69 -24.43 -36.38
CA ALA A 205 12.40 -23.29 -36.96
C ALA A 205 13.91 -23.51 -36.95
N SER A 206 14.61 -22.97 -37.97
CA SER A 206 16.06 -22.97 -38.03
C SER A 206 16.67 -22.04 -36.97
N ALA A 207 17.95 -22.28 -36.62
CA ALA A 207 18.67 -21.39 -35.69
C ALA A 207 18.75 -19.95 -36.25
N LYS A 208 18.88 -19.79 -37.57
CA LYS A 208 18.92 -18.49 -38.24
C LYS A 208 17.58 -17.74 -38.08
N GLU A 209 16.46 -18.43 -38.24
CA GLU A 209 15.12 -17.88 -38.09
C GLU A 209 14.86 -17.46 -36.61
N ARG A 210 15.21 -18.31 -35.65
CA ARG A 210 15.11 -17.97 -34.23
C ARG A 210 15.93 -16.73 -33.86
N TRP A 211 17.16 -16.63 -34.41
CA TRP A 211 18.03 -15.48 -34.16
C TRP A 211 17.47 -14.20 -34.80
N ALA A 212 16.85 -14.29 -35.97
CA ALA A 212 16.21 -13.15 -36.63
C ALA A 212 15.02 -12.64 -35.80
N THR A 213 14.10 -13.52 -35.38
CA THR A 213 12.94 -13.16 -34.58
C THR A 213 13.34 -12.71 -33.14
N PHE A 214 14.42 -13.26 -32.59
CA PHE A 214 14.98 -12.78 -31.33
C PHE A 214 15.47 -11.33 -31.42
N LYS A 215 16.21 -10.97 -32.48
CA LYS A 215 16.66 -9.59 -32.70
C LYS A 215 15.48 -8.62 -32.80
N ASP A 216 14.41 -9.02 -33.48
CA ASP A 216 13.21 -8.19 -33.61
C ASP A 216 12.48 -8.01 -32.25
N ALA A 217 12.44 -9.06 -31.42
CA ALA A 217 11.81 -9.02 -30.10
C ALA A 217 12.73 -8.48 -28.99
N PHE A 218 14.04 -8.33 -29.24
CA PHE A 218 15.07 -8.00 -28.21
C PHE A 218 14.73 -6.77 -27.38
N TRP A 219 14.30 -5.70 -28.03
CA TRP A 219 13.96 -4.46 -27.35
C TRP A 219 12.74 -4.61 -26.44
N GLY A 220 11.80 -5.50 -26.77
CA GLY A 220 10.68 -5.84 -25.90
C GLY A 220 11.11 -6.61 -24.68
N PHE A 221 12.05 -7.57 -24.81
CA PHE A 221 12.62 -8.31 -23.67
C PHE A 221 13.44 -7.45 -22.72
N LEU A 222 14.07 -6.40 -23.24
CA LEU A 222 14.93 -5.54 -22.44
C LEU A 222 14.13 -4.70 -21.42
N MET A 223 12.85 -4.43 -21.68
CA MET A 223 12.00 -3.63 -20.81
C MET A 223 11.87 -4.19 -19.38
N PRO A 224 11.41 -5.44 -19.17
CA PRO A 224 11.39 -6.03 -17.83
C PRO A 224 12.78 -6.09 -17.18
N VAL A 225 13.83 -6.28 -17.97
CA VAL A 225 15.22 -6.32 -17.48
C VAL A 225 15.64 -4.94 -16.97
N ILE A 226 15.30 -3.86 -17.67
CA ILE A 226 15.58 -2.48 -17.23
C ILE A 226 14.84 -2.18 -15.94
N ILE A 227 13.54 -2.50 -15.87
CA ILE A 227 12.70 -2.23 -14.70
C ILE A 227 13.23 -3.02 -13.50
N LEU A 228 13.23 -4.34 -13.59
CA LEU A 228 13.58 -5.21 -12.47
C LEU A 228 15.08 -5.13 -12.13
N GLY A 229 15.93 -5.10 -13.14
CA GLY A 229 17.37 -4.94 -12.95
C GLY A 229 17.75 -3.60 -12.34
N GLY A 230 17.06 -2.51 -12.71
CA GLY A 230 17.24 -1.19 -12.15
C GLY A 230 16.79 -1.11 -10.69
N ILE A 231 15.63 -1.70 -10.36
CA ILE A 231 15.11 -1.76 -8.99
C ILE A 231 16.02 -2.61 -8.10
N TYR A 232 16.34 -3.83 -8.50
CA TYR A 232 17.15 -4.75 -7.68
C TYR A 232 18.63 -4.39 -7.65
N GLY A 233 19.10 -3.68 -8.67
CA GLY A 233 20.44 -3.09 -8.67
C GLY A 233 20.56 -1.85 -7.78
N GLY A 234 19.45 -1.36 -7.22
CA GLY A 234 19.42 -0.14 -6.40
C GLY A 234 19.67 1.15 -7.21
N ILE A 235 19.48 1.10 -8.56
CA ILE A 235 19.68 2.24 -9.46
C ILE A 235 18.43 3.11 -9.49
N PHE A 236 17.25 2.48 -9.44
CA PHE A 236 15.94 3.13 -9.52
C PHE A 236 15.03 2.64 -8.39
N THR A 237 14.23 3.55 -7.85
CA THR A 237 13.04 3.20 -7.09
C THR A 237 11.96 2.62 -8.02
N PRO A 238 10.97 1.89 -7.51
CA PRO A 238 9.87 1.40 -8.33
C PRO A 238 9.14 2.49 -9.13
N THR A 239 8.97 3.69 -8.55
CA THR A 239 8.34 4.83 -9.20
C THR A 239 9.22 5.41 -10.32
N GLU A 240 10.54 5.56 -10.06
CA GLU A 240 11.50 5.99 -11.09
C GLU A 240 11.62 4.95 -12.21
N ALA A 241 11.65 3.66 -11.88
CA ALA A 241 11.66 2.59 -12.87
C ALA A 241 10.41 2.62 -13.76
N ALA A 242 9.24 2.95 -13.19
CA ALA A 242 8.01 3.14 -13.94
C ALA A 242 8.13 4.32 -14.93
N ALA A 243 8.69 5.47 -14.50
CA ALA A 243 8.93 6.62 -15.36
C ALA A 243 9.96 6.31 -16.46
N VAL A 244 11.08 5.65 -16.12
CA VAL A 244 12.10 5.19 -17.08
C VAL A 244 11.49 4.26 -18.10
N SER A 245 10.57 3.39 -17.71
CA SER A 245 9.88 2.48 -18.63
C SER A 245 9.05 3.21 -19.68
N VAL A 246 8.42 4.34 -19.32
CA VAL A 246 7.71 5.20 -20.29
C VAL A 246 8.66 5.79 -21.31
N VAL A 247 9.77 6.38 -20.86
CA VAL A 247 10.79 6.96 -21.75
C VAL A 247 11.38 5.89 -22.69
N TYR A 248 11.72 4.73 -22.12
CA TYR A 248 12.21 3.60 -22.89
C TYR A 248 11.18 3.11 -23.92
N GLY A 249 9.92 2.95 -23.52
CA GLY A 249 8.83 2.54 -24.40
C GLY A 249 8.62 3.51 -25.57
N LEU A 250 8.65 4.82 -25.31
CA LEU A 250 8.60 5.85 -26.35
C LEU A 250 9.79 5.76 -27.30
N PHE A 251 11.00 5.61 -26.77
CA PHE A 251 12.19 5.45 -27.60
C PHE A 251 12.09 4.22 -28.51
N VAL A 252 11.70 3.07 -27.97
CA VAL A 252 11.54 1.84 -28.76
C VAL A 252 10.41 1.99 -29.79
N GLY A 253 9.26 2.52 -29.40
CA GLY A 253 8.08 2.63 -30.26
C GLY A 253 8.24 3.66 -31.37
N MET A 254 8.85 4.82 -31.11
CA MET A 254 8.96 5.91 -32.08
C MET A 254 10.24 5.88 -32.88
N VAL A 255 11.39 5.50 -32.29
CA VAL A 255 12.70 5.58 -32.92
C VAL A 255 13.12 4.26 -33.53
N ILE A 256 12.98 3.16 -32.77
CA ILE A 256 13.46 1.83 -33.21
C ILE A 256 12.44 1.17 -34.12
N TYR A 257 11.22 0.94 -33.63
CA TYR A 257 10.18 0.24 -34.40
C TYR A 257 9.38 1.16 -35.29
N ARG A 258 9.33 2.45 -35.00
CA ARG A 258 8.62 3.49 -35.77
C ARG A 258 7.14 3.16 -36.02
N GLU A 259 6.52 2.47 -35.06
CA GLU A 259 5.11 2.10 -35.09
C GLU A 259 4.21 3.05 -34.28
N VAL A 260 4.79 3.92 -33.43
CA VAL A 260 4.09 4.94 -32.67
C VAL A 260 4.33 6.30 -33.31
N SER A 261 3.26 6.94 -33.77
CA SER A 261 3.30 8.34 -34.25
C SER A 261 2.92 9.34 -33.16
N PHE A 262 3.16 10.63 -33.40
CA PHE A 262 2.71 11.71 -32.48
C PHE A 262 1.19 11.75 -32.32
N ARG A 263 0.42 11.32 -33.32
CA ARG A 263 -1.04 11.20 -33.18
C ARG A 263 -1.44 10.05 -32.25
N ASP A 264 -0.77 8.89 -32.43
CA ASP A 264 -1.00 7.74 -31.55
C ASP A 264 -0.65 8.07 -30.09
N LEU A 265 0.36 8.92 -29.85
CA LEU A 265 0.74 9.34 -28.49
C LEU A 265 -0.39 10.02 -27.76
N PHE A 266 -1.16 10.88 -28.43
CA PHE A 266 -2.32 11.52 -27.83
C PHE A 266 -3.39 10.49 -27.41
N ASP A 267 -3.71 9.57 -28.29
CA ASP A 267 -4.69 8.50 -27.98
C ASP A 267 -4.20 7.61 -26.85
N ILE A 268 -2.91 7.24 -26.83
CA ILE A 268 -2.28 6.47 -25.74
C ILE A 268 -2.37 7.23 -24.41
N LEU A 269 -2.09 8.52 -24.40
CA LEU A 269 -2.21 9.36 -23.17
C LEU A 269 -3.65 9.41 -22.67
N VAL A 270 -4.61 9.60 -23.56
CA VAL A 270 -6.05 9.64 -23.21
C VAL A 270 -6.50 8.31 -22.63
N ASP A 271 -6.14 7.19 -23.25
CA ASP A 271 -6.54 5.86 -22.79
C ASP A 271 -5.84 5.48 -21.47
N SER A 272 -4.58 5.90 -21.31
CA SER A 272 -3.84 5.72 -20.05
C SER A 272 -4.44 6.57 -18.93
N ALA A 273 -4.82 7.82 -19.24
CA ALA A 273 -5.48 8.70 -18.26
C ALA A 273 -6.84 8.15 -17.82
N LYS A 274 -7.66 7.62 -18.76
CA LYS A 274 -8.94 6.97 -18.43
C LYS A 274 -8.75 5.77 -17.50
N THR A 275 -7.78 4.90 -17.83
CA THR A 275 -7.48 3.71 -17.03
C THR A 275 -6.97 4.09 -15.64
N THR A 276 -6.02 5.01 -15.58
CA THR A 276 -5.46 5.52 -14.31
C THR A 276 -6.53 6.19 -13.47
N GLY A 277 -7.38 7.06 -14.09
CA GLY A 277 -8.47 7.74 -13.39
C GLY A 277 -9.47 6.75 -12.78
N GLY A 278 -9.78 5.67 -13.52
CA GLY A 278 -10.61 4.57 -12.99
C GLY A 278 -9.98 3.90 -11.75
N ILE A 279 -8.70 3.58 -11.81
CA ILE A 279 -7.97 2.97 -10.69
C ILE A 279 -7.90 3.96 -9.51
N MET A 280 -7.53 5.22 -9.74
CA MET A 280 -7.45 6.23 -8.68
C MET A 280 -8.80 6.50 -8.02
N LEU A 281 -9.90 6.48 -8.77
CA LEU A 281 -11.25 6.60 -8.20
C LEU A 281 -11.59 5.42 -7.29
N ILE A 282 -11.20 4.19 -7.67
CA ILE A 282 -11.34 3.01 -6.81
C ILE A 282 -10.54 3.21 -5.52
N VAL A 283 -9.28 3.63 -5.63
CA VAL A 283 -8.40 3.87 -4.47
C VAL A 283 -8.99 4.92 -3.53
N ALA A 284 -9.42 6.07 -4.05
CA ALA A 284 -10.04 7.14 -3.27
C ALA A 284 -11.29 6.68 -2.52
N SER A 285 -12.20 6.00 -3.24
CA SER A 285 -13.46 5.50 -2.66
C SER A 285 -13.21 4.39 -1.63
N ALA A 286 -12.23 3.52 -1.89
CA ALA A 286 -11.89 2.43 -0.99
C ALA A 286 -11.15 2.93 0.26
N SER A 287 -10.35 4.01 0.14
CA SER A 287 -9.75 4.68 1.30
C SER A 287 -10.82 5.25 2.23
N LEU A 288 -11.85 5.91 1.66
CA LEU A 288 -13.00 6.38 2.42
C LEU A 288 -13.76 5.22 3.08
N PHE A 289 -13.94 4.09 2.38
CA PHE A 289 -14.59 2.91 2.94
C PHE A 289 -13.79 2.31 4.10
N SER A 290 -12.47 2.20 3.95
CA SER A 290 -11.55 1.73 4.99
C SER A 290 -11.62 2.63 6.22
N PHE A 291 -11.62 3.96 6.03
CA PHE A 291 -11.81 4.94 7.10
C PHE A 291 -13.12 4.69 7.89
N VAL A 292 -14.25 4.50 7.18
CA VAL A 292 -15.54 4.20 7.84
C VAL A 292 -15.47 2.90 8.63
N CYS A 293 -14.83 1.86 8.08
CA CYS A 293 -14.63 0.59 8.78
C CYS A 293 -13.78 0.75 10.05
N THR A 294 -12.71 1.56 10.00
CA THR A 294 -11.84 1.81 11.16
C THR A 294 -12.56 2.67 12.19
N LYS A 295 -13.11 3.82 11.81
CA LYS A 295 -13.77 4.77 12.71
C LYS A 295 -14.91 4.14 13.53
N PHE A 296 -15.66 3.21 12.93
CA PHE A 296 -16.81 2.58 13.58
C PHE A 296 -16.51 1.18 14.13
N GLY A 297 -15.23 0.82 14.32
CA GLY A 297 -14.81 -0.44 14.92
C GLY A 297 -15.23 -1.69 14.13
N ILE A 298 -15.55 -1.53 12.83
CA ILE A 298 -15.99 -2.66 11.98
C ILE A 298 -14.80 -3.57 11.69
N ALA A 299 -13.61 -3.00 11.48
CA ALA A 299 -12.40 -3.74 11.22
C ALA A 299 -11.98 -4.58 12.45
N GLU A 300 -12.02 -3.98 13.65
CA GLU A 300 -11.72 -4.68 14.91
C GLU A 300 -12.73 -5.80 15.19
N ALA A 301 -14.03 -5.51 15.03
CA ALA A 301 -15.07 -6.53 15.23
C ALA A 301 -14.93 -7.70 14.25
N ALA A 302 -14.65 -7.42 12.98
CA ALA A 302 -14.43 -8.44 11.96
C ALA A 302 -13.13 -9.24 12.20
N SER A 303 -12.06 -8.57 12.61
CA SER A 303 -10.79 -9.20 13.00
C SER A 303 -10.97 -10.08 14.23
N GLY A 304 -11.69 -9.61 15.25
CA GLY A 304 -11.99 -10.38 16.46
C GLY A 304 -12.83 -11.62 16.16
N LEU A 305 -13.85 -11.50 15.28
CA LEU A 305 -14.63 -12.65 14.81
C LEU A 305 -13.75 -13.65 14.04
N LEU A 306 -12.92 -13.15 13.15
CA LEU A 306 -12.02 -13.99 12.36
C LEU A 306 -11.01 -14.72 13.26
N ALA A 307 -10.43 -14.04 14.24
CA ALA A 307 -9.52 -14.62 15.23
C ALA A 307 -10.22 -15.67 16.12
N SER A 308 -11.49 -15.48 16.48
CA SER A 308 -12.25 -16.45 17.27
C SER A 308 -12.56 -17.75 16.52
N ILE A 309 -12.67 -17.68 15.19
CA ILE A 309 -12.92 -18.87 14.32
C ILE A 309 -11.59 -19.52 13.89
N ALA A 310 -10.59 -18.70 13.62
CA ALA A 310 -9.29 -19.13 13.10
C ALA A 310 -8.30 -19.38 14.25
N HIS A 311 -8.45 -20.50 14.94
CA HIS A 311 -7.60 -20.88 16.07
C HIS A 311 -6.12 -21.16 15.72
N ASN A 312 -5.78 -21.24 14.43
CA ASN A 312 -4.42 -21.42 13.96
C ASN A 312 -4.24 -20.85 12.55
N GLN A 313 -2.98 -20.65 12.19
CA GLN A 313 -2.57 -20.09 10.89
C GLN A 313 -3.16 -20.84 9.69
N PHE A 314 -3.24 -22.18 9.75
CA PHE A 314 -3.76 -23.00 8.65
C PHE A 314 -5.24 -22.70 8.35
N VAL A 315 -6.08 -22.67 9.40
CA VAL A 315 -7.52 -22.36 9.28
C VAL A 315 -7.73 -20.92 8.83
N PHE A 316 -6.96 -19.99 9.37
CA PHE A 316 -6.99 -18.58 8.95
C PHE A 316 -6.75 -18.45 7.45
N LEU A 317 -5.65 -19.01 6.93
CA LEU A 317 -5.30 -18.94 5.52
C LEU A 317 -6.33 -19.61 4.62
N LEU A 318 -6.95 -20.72 5.07
CA LEU A 318 -8.02 -21.38 4.34
C LEU A 318 -9.26 -20.48 4.21
N ILE A 319 -9.70 -19.87 5.32
CA ILE A 319 -10.84 -18.93 5.33
C ILE A 319 -10.56 -17.75 4.43
N VAL A 320 -9.39 -17.14 4.56
CA VAL A 320 -8.96 -16.01 3.74
C VAL A 320 -8.97 -16.37 2.26
N ASN A 321 -8.43 -17.54 1.89
CA ASN A 321 -8.46 -18.01 0.51
C ASN A 321 -9.89 -18.14 -0.05
N ILE A 322 -10.82 -18.67 0.75
CA ILE A 322 -12.23 -18.78 0.33
C ILE A 322 -12.85 -17.40 0.12
N ILE A 323 -12.61 -16.47 1.06
CA ILE A 323 -13.15 -15.10 0.96
C ILE A 323 -12.60 -14.39 -0.28
N PHE A 324 -11.29 -14.41 -0.50
CA PHE A 324 -10.69 -13.77 -1.68
C PHE A 324 -11.12 -14.42 -3.00
N LEU A 325 -11.28 -15.74 -3.03
CA LEU A 325 -11.75 -16.43 -4.24
C LEU A 325 -13.19 -16.01 -4.58
N ILE A 326 -14.06 -15.94 -3.58
CA ILE A 326 -15.45 -15.46 -3.76
C ILE A 326 -15.45 -14.00 -4.17
N ALA A 327 -14.71 -13.14 -3.44
CA ALA A 327 -14.64 -11.72 -3.76
C ALA A 327 -14.12 -11.47 -5.18
N GLY A 328 -13.03 -12.13 -5.57
CA GLY A 328 -12.42 -12.00 -6.89
C GLY A 328 -13.30 -12.43 -8.07
N CYS A 329 -14.35 -13.27 -7.80
CA CYS A 329 -15.35 -13.59 -8.83
C CYS A 329 -16.20 -12.38 -9.24
N PHE A 330 -16.40 -11.41 -8.33
CA PHE A 330 -17.34 -10.29 -8.50
C PHE A 330 -16.66 -8.93 -8.63
N ILE A 331 -15.52 -8.74 -7.97
CA ILE A 331 -14.81 -7.45 -7.90
C ILE A 331 -13.37 -7.60 -8.39
N ASP A 332 -12.79 -6.50 -8.85
CA ASP A 332 -11.40 -6.47 -9.29
C ASP A 332 -10.41 -6.61 -8.12
N ALA A 333 -9.17 -6.99 -8.43
CA ALA A 333 -8.14 -7.26 -7.43
C ALA A 333 -7.82 -6.05 -6.53
N ASN A 334 -7.75 -4.85 -7.11
CA ASN A 334 -7.41 -3.64 -6.37
C ASN A 334 -8.51 -3.29 -5.35
N SER A 335 -9.77 -3.30 -5.78
CA SER A 335 -10.92 -3.08 -4.89
C SER A 335 -10.98 -4.11 -3.76
N ALA A 336 -10.76 -5.40 -4.08
CA ALA A 336 -10.75 -6.47 -3.09
C ALA A 336 -9.66 -6.26 -2.03
N MET A 337 -8.45 -5.85 -2.45
CA MET A 337 -7.34 -5.59 -1.52
C MET A 337 -7.68 -4.47 -0.55
N TYR A 338 -8.20 -3.34 -1.02
CA TYR A 338 -8.56 -2.22 -0.14
C TYR A 338 -9.68 -2.55 0.85
N ILE A 339 -10.62 -3.45 0.49
CA ILE A 339 -11.71 -3.87 1.37
C ILE A 339 -11.21 -4.86 2.43
N PHE A 340 -10.48 -5.89 2.01
CA PHE A 340 -10.22 -7.04 2.86
C PHE A 340 -8.87 -7.02 3.57
N ILE A 341 -7.83 -6.42 2.97
CA ILE A 341 -6.49 -6.41 3.58
C ILE A 341 -6.48 -5.69 4.94
N PRO A 342 -7.07 -4.48 5.11
CA PRO A 342 -7.09 -3.82 6.42
C PRO A 342 -7.75 -4.65 7.53
N ILE A 343 -8.75 -5.47 7.17
CA ILE A 343 -9.47 -6.34 8.11
C ILE A 343 -8.64 -7.57 8.48
N MET A 344 -7.94 -8.16 7.50
CA MET A 344 -7.25 -9.44 7.66
C MET A 344 -5.80 -9.30 8.14
N LEU A 345 -5.17 -8.17 7.86
CA LEU A 345 -3.76 -7.93 8.15
C LEU A 345 -3.42 -8.01 9.65
N PRO A 346 -4.22 -7.42 10.58
CA PRO A 346 -3.95 -7.55 12.01
C PRO A 346 -3.92 -9.01 12.47
N VAL A 347 -4.87 -9.84 12.01
CA VAL A 347 -4.93 -11.28 12.33
C VAL A 347 -3.77 -12.03 11.69
N CYS A 348 -3.41 -11.71 10.46
CA CYS A 348 -2.25 -12.26 9.77
C CYS A 348 -0.97 -12.04 10.59
N LYS A 349 -0.77 -10.80 11.05
CA LYS A 349 0.35 -10.40 11.88
C LYS A 349 0.35 -11.11 13.24
N ALA A 350 -0.79 -11.16 13.92
CA ALA A 350 -0.93 -11.84 15.22
C ALA A 350 -0.63 -13.35 15.14
N LEU A 351 -0.89 -14.00 13.99
CA LEU A 351 -0.57 -15.40 13.74
C LEU A 351 0.86 -15.62 13.23
N GLY A 352 1.69 -14.58 13.12
CA GLY A 352 3.08 -14.67 12.68
C GLY A 352 3.27 -15.09 11.22
N TYR A 353 2.28 -14.84 10.33
CA TYR A 353 2.44 -15.13 8.90
C TYR A 353 3.10 -13.96 8.19
N ASP A 354 4.07 -14.27 7.34
CA ASP A 354 4.85 -13.30 6.57
C ASP A 354 3.94 -12.39 5.72
N VAL A 355 4.06 -11.07 5.90
CA VAL A 355 3.18 -10.08 5.27
C VAL A 355 3.37 -10.01 3.75
N VAL A 356 4.59 -10.22 3.25
CA VAL A 356 4.88 -10.27 1.80
C VAL A 356 4.28 -11.54 1.20
N ALA A 357 4.45 -12.70 1.87
CA ALA A 357 3.81 -13.95 1.43
C ALA A 357 2.28 -13.83 1.42
N PHE A 358 1.69 -13.16 2.40
CA PHE A 358 0.26 -12.89 2.46
C PHE A 358 -0.22 -12.06 1.25
N GLY A 359 0.52 -11.02 0.88
CA GLY A 359 0.21 -10.20 -0.30
C GLY A 359 0.30 -10.96 -1.62
N VAL A 360 1.31 -11.82 -1.75
CA VAL A 360 1.45 -12.68 -2.93
C VAL A 360 0.31 -13.69 -3.00
N MET A 361 -0.01 -14.34 -1.89
CA MET A 361 -1.15 -15.28 -1.79
C MET A 361 -2.47 -14.59 -2.17
N ALA A 362 -2.74 -13.42 -1.63
CA ALA A 362 -3.93 -12.63 -1.95
C ALA A 362 -3.98 -12.27 -3.45
N THR A 363 -2.85 -11.85 -4.03
CA THR A 363 -2.76 -11.50 -5.46
C THR A 363 -2.98 -12.71 -6.36
N VAL A 364 -2.36 -13.86 -6.06
CA VAL A 364 -2.57 -15.11 -6.80
C VAL A 364 -4.03 -15.55 -6.73
N ASN A 365 -4.64 -15.46 -5.56
CA ASN A 365 -6.04 -15.79 -5.35
C ASN A 365 -6.98 -14.90 -6.18
N LEU A 366 -6.78 -13.58 -6.12
CA LEU A 366 -7.56 -12.61 -6.90
C LEU A 366 -7.31 -12.75 -8.41
N ALA A 367 -6.11 -13.17 -8.85
CA ALA A 367 -5.84 -13.52 -10.24
C ALA A 367 -6.72 -14.68 -10.71
N ILE A 368 -6.91 -15.71 -9.87
CA ILE A 368 -7.83 -16.82 -10.14
C ILE A 368 -9.27 -16.32 -10.12
N GLY A 369 -9.64 -15.44 -9.20
CA GLY A 369 -10.97 -14.84 -9.12
C GLY A 369 -11.38 -14.13 -10.42
N GLN A 370 -10.45 -13.40 -11.06
CA GLN A 370 -10.70 -12.71 -12.33
C GLN A 370 -11.11 -13.61 -13.50
N VAL A 371 -10.91 -14.91 -13.38
CA VAL A 371 -11.31 -15.92 -14.39
C VAL A 371 -12.31 -16.92 -13.84
N THR A 372 -12.81 -16.72 -12.62
CA THR A 372 -13.75 -17.63 -11.99
C THR A 372 -15.19 -17.16 -12.22
N PRO A 373 -16.09 -18.01 -12.79
CA PRO A 373 -17.51 -17.68 -12.91
C PRO A 373 -18.14 -17.40 -11.52
N PRO A 374 -19.20 -16.54 -11.41
CA PRO A 374 -20.12 -16.15 -12.48
C PRO A 374 -19.70 -14.92 -13.29
N VAL A 375 -18.83 -14.03 -12.75
CA VAL A 375 -18.42 -12.84 -13.49
C VAL A 375 -17.05 -13.08 -14.15
N GLY A 376 -15.94 -12.97 -13.42
CA GLY A 376 -14.61 -13.15 -13.96
C GLY A 376 -14.28 -12.13 -15.04
N VAL A 377 -13.80 -10.95 -14.67
CA VAL A 377 -13.59 -9.80 -15.58
C VAL A 377 -12.85 -10.18 -16.85
N ASN A 378 -11.79 -10.99 -16.74
CA ASN A 378 -11.00 -11.44 -17.89
C ASN A 378 -11.80 -12.33 -18.87
N LEU A 379 -12.79 -13.09 -18.36
CA LEU A 379 -13.64 -13.91 -19.21
C LEU A 379 -14.52 -13.03 -20.11
N PHE A 380 -15.10 -11.96 -19.56
CA PHE A 380 -15.91 -11.01 -20.33
C PHE A 380 -15.09 -10.28 -21.38
N VAL A 381 -13.89 -9.83 -21.04
CA VAL A 381 -13.01 -9.20 -22.01
C VAL A 381 -12.65 -10.19 -23.13
N ALA A 382 -12.34 -11.45 -22.80
CA ALA A 382 -11.99 -12.46 -23.79
C ALA A 382 -13.18 -12.81 -24.71
N ILE A 383 -14.39 -12.89 -24.19
CA ILE A 383 -15.62 -13.16 -24.98
C ILE A 383 -15.91 -11.99 -25.96
N SER A 384 -15.60 -10.74 -25.56
CA SER A 384 -15.83 -9.56 -26.39
C SER A 384 -14.97 -9.53 -27.67
N ILE A 385 -13.91 -10.34 -27.71
CA ILE A 385 -13.02 -10.42 -28.88
C ILE A 385 -13.72 -11.17 -30.02
N LYS A 386 -13.90 -10.48 -31.15
CA LYS A 386 -14.55 -11.04 -32.33
C LYS A 386 -13.68 -12.12 -32.96
N ILE A 387 -14.15 -13.35 -32.91
CA ILE A 387 -13.68 -14.47 -33.69
C ILE A 387 -14.54 -14.50 -35.00
N LYS A 388 -14.14 -15.25 -36.00
CA LYS A 388 -14.88 -15.40 -37.28
C LYS A 388 -16.38 -15.64 -37.04
N LYS A 389 -17.27 -15.08 -37.89
CA LYS A 389 -18.72 -15.35 -37.90
C LYS A 389 -18.98 -16.85 -37.74
N GLY A 390 -19.77 -17.24 -36.72
CA GLY A 390 -20.12 -18.62 -36.42
C GLY A 390 -19.29 -19.31 -35.34
N LEU A 391 -18.28 -18.65 -34.77
CA LEU A 391 -17.47 -19.14 -33.65
C LEU A 391 -17.66 -18.29 -32.39
N GLU A 392 -18.85 -17.73 -32.19
CA GLU A 392 -19.20 -16.97 -30.99
C GLU A 392 -19.18 -17.88 -29.77
N VAL A 393 -18.46 -17.48 -28.73
CA VAL A 393 -18.32 -18.22 -27.47
C VAL A 393 -19.28 -17.61 -26.44
N THR A 394 -20.14 -18.43 -25.85
CA THR A 394 -21.03 -18.00 -24.77
C THR A 394 -20.33 -18.08 -23.41
N LEU A 395 -20.83 -17.29 -22.44
CA LEU A 395 -20.32 -17.35 -21.05
C LEU A 395 -20.39 -18.78 -20.47
N GLN A 396 -21.44 -19.52 -20.78
CA GLN A 396 -21.60 -20.90 -20.29
C GLN A 396 -20.55 -21.86 -20.87
N GLN A 397 -20.18 -21.67 -22.14
CA GLN A 397 -19.15 -22.50 -22.79
C GLN A 397 -17.75 -22.21 -22.25
N ILE A 398 -17.41 -20.94 -22.09
CA ILE A 398 -16.10 -20.56 -21.54
C ILE A 398 -15.99 -20.95 -20.06
N SER A 399 -17.08 -20.83 -19.28
CA SER A 399 -17.11 -21.25 -17.87
C SER A 399 -16.84 -22.73 -17.67
N LYS A 400 -17.29 -23.59 -18.59
CA LYS A 400 -16.94 -25.02 -18.58
C LYS A 400 -15.47 -25.26 -19.01
N ALA A 401 -15.01 -24.53 -20.01
CA ALA A 401 -13.67 -24.72 -20.55
C ALA A 401 -12.56 -24.20 -19.61
N VAL A 402 -12.86 -23.22 -18.76
CA VAL A 402 -11.88 -22.64 -17.83
C VAL A 402 -11.62 -23.50 -16.59
N MET A 403 -12.52 -24.42 -16.24
CA MET A 403 -12.44 -25.20 -14.99
C MET A 403 -11.13 -25.97 -14.79
N PRO A 404 -10.55 -26.66 -15.80
CA PRO A 404 -9.25 -27.31 -15.63
C PRO A 404 -8.11 -26.33 -15.33
N MET A 405 -8.20 -25.11 -15.90
CA MET A 405 -7.19 -24.06 -15.70
C MET A 405 -7.30 -23.47 -14.29
N ILE A 406 -8.53 -23.24 -13.80
CA ILE A 406 -8.80 -22.83 -12.41
C ILE A 406 -8.29 -23.88 -11.45
N ALA A 407 -8.59 -25.17 -11.68
CA ALA A 407 -8.12 -26.26 -10.82
C ALA A 407 -6.58 -26.30 -10.73
N ALA A 408 -5.88 -26.14 -11.86
CA ALA A 408 -4.43 -26.09 -11.89
C ALA A 408 -3.89 -24.85 -11.14
N SER A 409 -4.53 -23.69 -11.31
CA SER A 409 -4.15 -22.46 -10.63
C SER A 409 -4.41 -22.52 -9.11
N VAL A 410 -5.49 -23.17 -8.66
CA VAL A 410 -5.79 -23.43 -7.25
C VAL A 410 -4.73 -24.31 -6.60
N VAL A 411 -4.19 -25.31 -7.31
CA VAL A 411 -3.06 -26.09 -6.80
C VAL A 411 -1.85 -25.19 -6.54
N VAL A 412 -1.54 -24.27 -7.46
CA VAL A 412 -0.45 -23.29 -7.26
C VAL A 412 -0.76 -22.38 -6.07
N LEU A 413 -2.00 -21.91 -5.95
CA LEU A 413 -2.44 -21.09 -4.81
C LEU A 413 -2.19 -21.80 -3.47
N LEU A 414 -2.56 -23.09 -3.37
CA LEU A 414 -2.34 -23.86 -2.14
C LEU A 414 -0.84 -24.02 -1.83
N VAL A 415 -0.01 -24.22 -2.87
CA VAL A 415 1.45 -24.26 -2.68
C VAL A 415 1.97 -22.93 -2.18
N VAL A 416 1.58 -21.81 -2.79
CA VAL A 416 2.00 -20.46 -2.39
C VAL A 416 1.52 -20.12 -0.98
N THR A 417 0.30 -20.54 -0.61
CA THR A 417 -0.30 -20.30 0.71
C THR A 417 0.43 -21.04 1.82
N TYR A 418 0.67 -22.33 1.64
CA TYR A 418 1.18 -23.19 2.72
C TYR A 418 2.69 -23.44 2.68
N VAL A 419 3.36 -22.96 1.63
CA VAL A 419 4.83 -22.96 1.51
C VAL A 419 5.31 -21.53 1.26
N PRO A 420 5.33 -20.65 2.29
CA PRO A 420 5.70 -19.23 2.13
C PRO A 420 7.07 -19.04 1.47
N ALA A 421 8.00 -19.98 1.64
CA ALA A 421 9.31 -19.96 0.99
C ALA A 421 9.25 -19.80 -0.54
N VAL A 422 8.18 -20.27 -1.19
CA VAL A 422 7.97 -20.08 -2.64
C VAL A 422 7.91 -18.60 -3.03
N SER A 423 7.35 -17.77 -2.16
CA SER A 423 7.27 -16.31 -2.36
C SER A 423 8.43 -15.56 -1.71
N THR A 424 8.91 -16.04 -0.53
CA THR A 424 9.84 -15.26 0.30
C THR A 424 11.31 -15.62 0.10
N ALA A 425 11.62 -16.78 -0.48
CA ALA A 425 13.02 -17.21 -0.64
C ALA A 425 13.85 -16.26 -1.51
N LEU A 426 13.27 -15.77 -2.63
CA LEU A 426 13.98 -14.89 -3.54
C LEU A 426 14.21 -13.49 -2.94
N PRO A 427 13.20 -12.79 -2.38
CA PRO A 427 13.44 -11.51 -1.73
C PRO A 427 14.38 -11.63 -0.52
N LYS A 428 14.26 -12.65 0.32
CA LYS A 428 15.18 -12.89 1.44
C LYS A 428 16.63 -13.15 0.99
N ALA A 429 16.82 -13.89 -0.10
CA ALA A 429 18.17 -14.17 -0.62
C ALA A 429 18.85 -12.94 -1.25
N LEU A 430 18.09 -11.97 -1.74
CA LEU A 430 18.57 -10.76 -2.39
C LEU A 430 18.53 -9.53 -1.48
N ALA A 431 17.84 -9.61 -0.35
CA ALA A 431 17.85 -8.57 0.67
C ALA A 431 19.27 -8.41 1.23
N LYS A 432 19.74 -7.17 1.26
CA LYS A 432 21.02 -6.84 1.90
C LYS A 432 20.76 -6.65 3.39
N ASP A 433 21.42 -7.43 4.24
CA ASP A 433 21.50 -7.27 5.70
C ASP A 433 20.21 -6.74 6.38
N GLY A 434 19.17 -7.59 6.49
CA GLY A 434 17.97 -7.25 7.25
C GLY A 434 16.91 -6.38 6.53
N SER A 435 17.10 -6.01 5.27
CA SER A 435 16.19 -5.12 4.52
C SER A 435 14.87 -5.78 4.05
N TYR A 436 14.59 -7.04 4.41
CA TYR A 436 13.36 -7.73 4.02
C TYR A 436 12.16 -7.31 4.88
N THR A 437 11.09 -6.82 4.26
CA THR A 437 9.94 -6.22 4.94
C THR A 437 8.83 -7.20 5.35
N GLY A 438 8.95 -8.47 4.99
CA GLY A 438 7.90 -9.48 5.28
C GLY A 438 7.97 -10.10 6.66
N GLU A 439 9.13 -10.08 7.33
CA GLU A 439 9.29 -10.54 8.70
C GLU A 439 8.98 -9.41 9.66
N GLN A 440 8.09 -9.68 10.60
CA GLN A 440 8.06 -8.87 11.82
C GLN A 440 9.33 -9.21 12.59
N SER A 441 10.11 -8.20 12.96
CA SER A 441 11.06 -8.40 14.05
C SER A 441 10.23 -8.97 15.21
N SER A 442 10.44 -10.24 15.52
CA SER A 442 10.01 -10.81 16.79
C SER A 442 10.87 -10.12 17.86
N SER A 443 10.54 -8.86 18.16
CA SER A 443 10.85 -8.35 19.47
C SER A 443 10.06 -9.23 20.41
N ASP A 444 10.77 -10.16 21.03
CA ASP A 444 10.31 -10.96 22.13
C ASP A 444 9.35 -10.13 22.98
N THR A 445 8.11 -10.60 23.07
CA THR A 445 7.27 -10.32 24.25
C THR A 445 7.87 -11.09 25.42
N GLY A 446 9.16 -10.86 25.68
CA GLY A 446 9.78 -11.05 26.94
C GLY A 446 9.47 -9.79 27.72
N SER A 447 8.49 -9.86 28.60
CA SER A 447 8.40 -8.96 29.73
C SER A 447 9.70 -9.09 30.54
N THR A 448 10.73 -8.40 30.13
CA THR A 448 11.78 -7.99 31.04
C THR A 448 11.21 -6.83 31.81
N SER A 449 10.58 -7.17 32.94
CA SER A 449 10.53 -6.25 34.05
C SER A 449 11.95 -5.77 34.28
N SER A 450 12.28 -4.60 33.82
CA SER A 450 13.44 -3.84 34.29
C SER A 450 13.13 -3.46 35.73
N LYS A 451 13.52 -4.34 36.66
CA LYS A 451 13.84 -3.97 38.01
C LYS A 451 15.19 -3.28 37.95
N ASP A 452 15.16 -2.04 38.37
CA ASP A 452 16.23 -1.12 38.74
C ASP A 452 16.26 0.13 37.84
N ALA A 453 15.29 0.99 38.06
CA ALA A 453 15.49 2.43 38.04
C ALA A 453 14.91 2.96 39.33
N GLY A 454 15.68 3.76 40.07
CA GLY A 454 15.48 4.14 41.44
C GLY A 454 14.14 4.80 41.75
N ASP A 455 13.82 4.63 43.01
CA ASP A 455 12.81 5.28 43.81
C ASP A 455 12.58 6.78 43.48
N GLY A 456 11.71 7.02 42.51
CA GLY A 456 11.17 8.33 42.13
C GLY A 456 9.65 8.21 42.03
N SER A 457 9.02 8.52 43.12
CA SER A 457 7.58 8.74 43.43
C SER A 457 6.56 8.19 42.40
N ASP A 458 5.72 7.27 42.88
CA ASP A 458 4.49 6.72 42.31
C ASP A 458 3.42 7.78 41.92
N SER A 459 3.73 9.07 41.99
CA SER A 459 2.76 10.16 41.81
C SER A 459 2.22 10.29 40.37
N PHE A 460 2.99 9.89 39.37
CA PHE A 460 2.58 10.00 37.96
C PHE A 460 1.67 8.84 37.49
N ASN A 461 1.65 7.75 38.24
CA ASN A 461 0.87 6.55 37.90
C ASN A 461 -0.49 6.48 38.59
N THR A 462 -0.78 7.41 39.48
CA THR A 462 -2.01 7.45 40.29
C THR A 462 -2.80 8.71 40.04
N ILE A 463 -4.11 8.59 40.00
CA ILE A 463 -5.06 9.70 39.97
C ILE A 463 -6.13 9.43 41.02
N GLU A 464 -6.67 10.50 41.61
CA GLU A 464 -7.82 10.39 42.50
C GLU A 464 -9.07 9.92 41.74
N ASP A 465 -9.98 9.30 42.44
CA ASP A 465 -11.27 8.87 41.88
C ASP A 465 -12.22 10.08 41.87
N TYR A 466 -12.58 10.51 40.69
CA TYR A 466 -13.52 11.60 40.38
C TYR A 466 -14.81 11.08 39.75
N SER A 467 -15.13 9.81 39.97
CA SER A 467 -16.35 9.18 39.40
C SER A 467 -17.66 9.81 39.93
N ASP A 468 -17.60 10.51 41.08
CA ASP A 468 -18.71 11.27 41.68
C ASP A 468 -19.09 12.51 40.85
N LEU A 469 -18.21 13.01 39.97
CA LEU A 469 -18.57 14.04 39.01
C LEU A 469 -19.49 13.45 37.96
N ASP A 470 -20.50 14.22 37.53
CA ASP A 470 -21.49 13.74 36.55
C ASP A 470 -20.87 13.66 35.11
N TRP A 471 -20.05 12.64 34.93
CA TRP A 471 -19.42 12.37 33.63
C TRP A 471 -20.45 11.76 32.65
N PRO A 472 -20.61 12.31 31.44
CA PRO A 472 -21.33 11.62 30.37
C PRO A 472 -20.53 10.41 29.89
N GLU A 473 -21.21 9.36 29.40
CA GLU A 473 -20.53 8.29 28.67
C GLU A 473 -19.99 8.82 27.36
N MET A 474 -18.68 8.83 27.18
CA MET A 474 -18.03 9.30 25.97
C MET A 474 -16.79 8.47 25.61
N THR A 475 -16.48 8.48 24.33
CA THR A 475 -15.28 7.85 23.80
C THR A 475 -14.52 8.86 22.95
N TRP A 476 -13.27 9.10 23.30
CA TRP A 476 -12.37 9.96 22.56
C TRP A 476 -11.39 9.13 21.74
N ASN A 477 -11.07 9.60 20.55
CA ASN A 477 -10.04 9.03 19.72
C ASN A 477 -8.77 9.89 19.80
N PHE A 478 -7.70 9.26 20.25
CA PHE A 478 -6.37 9.84 20.27
C PHE A 478 -5.61 9.44 19.00
N ALA A 479 -4.92 10.37 18.36
CA ALA A 479 -4.08 10.12 17.20
C ALA A 479 -2.64 10.58 17.41
N CYS A 480 -1.68 9.80 16.88
CA CYS A 480 -0.28 10.19 16.78
C CYS A 480 0.35 9.63 15.50
N SER A 481 1.45 10.26 15.04
CA SER A 481 2.08 9.91 13.75
C SER A 481 3.04 8.73 13.83
N THR A 482 3.51 8.37 15.00
CA THR A 482 4.50 7.31 15.23
C THR A 482 3.84 5.93 15.42
N THR A 483 4.66 4.88 15.54
CA THR A 483 4.18 3.50 15.70
C THR A 483 3.52 3.26 17.06
N GLU A 484 2.79 2.15 17.17
CA GLU A 484 2.12 1.76 18.42
C GLU A 484 3.08 1.53 19.61
N THR A 485 4.34 1.23 19.33
CA THR A 485 5.40 1.01 20.33
C THR A 485 6.15 2.29 20.73
N SER A 486 5.72 3.44 20.22
CA SER A 486 6.37 4.72 20.48
C SER A 486 5.92 5.34 21.81
N THR A 487 6.78 6.18 22.38
CA THR A 487 6.47 7.01 23.54
C THR A 487 5.25 7.91 23.31
N TRP A 488 4.99 8.34 22.08
CA TRP A 488 3.80 9.14 21.76
C TRP A 488 2.50 8.34 21.93
N ALA A 489 2.48 7.09 21.48
CA ALA A 489 1.33 6.20 21.66
C ALA A 489 1.18 5.79 23.13
N ASP A 490 2.31 5.64 23.87
CA ASP A 490 2.30 5.38 25.32
C ASP A 490 1.68 6.53 26.08
N GLY A 491 2.00 7.78 25.76
CA GLY A 491 1.36 8.97 26.31
C GLY A 491 -0.16 8.95 26.12
N GLY A 492 -0.63 8.60 24.91
CA GLY A 492 -2.07 8.43 24.63
C GLY A 492 -2.73 7.31 25.45
N ARG A 493 -2.07 6.16 25.58
CA ARG A 493 -2.54 5.04 26.43
C ARG A 493 -2.59 5.42 27.89
N LYS A 494 -1.54 6.07 28.37
CA LYS A 494 -1.44 6.55 29.75
C LYS A 494 -2.56 7.52 30.10
N PHE A 495 -2.80 8.49 29.21
CA PHE A 495 -3.94 9.40 29.36
C PHE A 495 -5.27 8.64 29.45
N GLY A 496 -5.47 7.68 28.54
CA GLY A 496 -6.68 6.85 28.53
C GLY A 496 -6.88 6.07 29.84
N GLU A 497 -5.83 5.44 30.35
CA GLU A 497 -5.85 4.71 31.63
C GLU A 497 -6.18 5.62 32.82
N LEU A 498 -5.60 6.83 32.87
CA LEU A 498 -5.86 7.80 33.92
C LEU A 498 -7.30 8.29 33.83
N MET A 499 -7.79 8.64 32.64
CA MET A 499 -9.18 9.07 32.45
C MET A 499 -10.19 7.97 32.80
N GLU A 500 -9.93 6.72 32.39
CA GLU A 500 -10.81 5.60 32.74
C GLU A 500 -10.89 5.40 34.26
N LYS A 501 -9.74 5.48 34.94
CA LYS A 501 -9.69 5.41 36.44
C LYS A 501 -10.41 6.59 37.07
N ALA A 502 -10.11 7.82 36.66
CA ALA A 502 -10.68 9.02 37.25
C ALA A 502 -12.20 9.11 37.08
N THR A 503 -12.73 8.58 35.97
CA THR A 503 -14.16 8.71 35.61
C THR A 503 -15.00 7.46 35.92
N GLY A 504 -14.41 6.45 36.57
CA GLY A 504 -15.09 5.17 36.82
C GLY A 504 -15.48 4.44 35.52
N GLY A 505 -14.70 4.61 34.45
CA GLY A 505 -14.90 3.95 33.13
C GLY A 505 -15.91 4.64 32.19
N LYS A 506 -16.40 5.84 32.57
CA LYS A 506 -17.36 6.59 31.72
C LYS A 506 -16.68 7.27 30.51
N VAL A 507 -15.43 7.71 30.66
CA VAL A 507 -14.64 8.26 29.54
C VAL A 507 -13.61 7.22 29.11
N LYS A 508 -13.66 6.85 27.83
CA LYS A 508 -12.74 5.90 27.20
C LYS A 508 -11.91 6.60 26.12
N VAL A 509 -10.67 6.19 25.97
CA VAL A 509 -9.78 6.71 24.93
C VAL A 509 -9.28 5.57 24.06
N ASN A 510 -9.59 5.65 22.76
CA ASN A 510 -9.05 4.75 21.75
C ASN A 510 -7.78 5.36 21.16
N VAL A 511 -6.68 4.61 21.12
CA VAL A 511 -5.40 5.09 20.59
C VAL A 511 -5.21 4.61 19.15
N TYR A 512 -5.00 5.54 18.23
CA TYR A 512 -4.73 5.30 16.82
C TYR A 512 -3.34 5.83 16.46
N ALA A 513 -2.39 4.93 16.40
CA ALA A 513 -1.01 5.22 15.97
C ALA A 513 -0.92 5.40 14.45
N THR A 514 0.21 5.93 13.97
CA THR A 514 0.49 6.10 12.52
C THR A 514 -0.57 6.89 11.75
N ASP A 515 -1.24 7.82 12.42
CA ASP A 515 -2.34 8.63 11.84
C ASP A 515 -3.37 7.79 11.07
N GLN A 516 -3.76 6.63 11.61
CA GLN A 516 -4.67 5.68 10.96
C GLN A 516 -6.00 6.31 10.57
N LEU A 517 -6.51 7.26 11.36
CA LEU A 517 -7.76 7.96 11.10
C LEU A 517 -7.66 8.98 9.95
N THR A 518 -6.46 9.24 9.44
CA THR A 518 -6.19 10.17 8.32
C THR A 518 -5.24 9.56 7.30
N ASN A 519 -5.28 8.23 7.15
CA ASN A 519 -4.52 7.45 6.17
C ASN A 519 -3.00 7.70 6.20
N GLY A 520 -2.47 8.01 7.38
CA GLY A 520 -1.06 8.29 7.60
C GLY A 520 -0.63 9.72 7.27
N ASN A 521 -1.57 10.64 7.05
CA ASN A 521 -1.27 12.04 6.77
C ASN A 521 -1.31 12.88 8.06
N GLN A 522 -0.14 13.34 8.50
CA GLN A 522 0.07 14.08 9.73
C GLN A 522 -0.69 15.42 9.77
N SER A 523 -0.66 16.18 8.67
CA SER A 523 -1.34 17.48 8.60
C SER A 523 -2.86 17.32 8.63
N GLU A 524 -3.38 16.26 8.01
CA GLU A 524 -4.81 15.93 8.10
C GLU A 524 -5.19 15.44 9.51
N GLY A 525 -4.27 14.78 10.24
CA GLY A 525 -4.45 14.41 11.64
C GLY A 525 -4.69 15.63 12.52
N ILE A 526 -3.87 16.66 12.37
CA ILE A 526 -4.04 17.94 13.08
C ILE A 526 -5.33 18.65 12.64
N GLN A 527 -5.65 18.65 11.35
CA GLN A 527 -6.90 19.25 10.86
C GLN A 527 -8.14 18.53 11.42
N ALA A 528 -8.07 17.19 11.54
CA ALA A 528 -9.12 16.38 12.15
C ALA A 528 -9.28 16.71 13.65
N LEU A 529 -8.20 16.95 14.36
CA LEU A 529 -8.22 17.43 15.75
C LEU A 529 -8.86 18.82 15.86
N MET A 530 -8.49 19.77 15.00
CA MET A 530 -9.10 21.11 14.96
C MET A 530 -10.61 21.04 14.73
N ASN A 531 -11.07 20.08 13.92
CA ASN A 531 -12.48 19.84 13.64
C ASN A 531 -13.20 19.04 14.75
N GLY A 532 -12.47 18.42 15.69
CA GLY A 532 -13.02 17.57 16.75
C GLY A 532 -13.56 16.22 16.29
N ASP A 533 -13.42 15.87 15.01
CA ASP A 533 -13.89 14.60 14.44
C ASP A 533 -13.06 14.25 13.18
N PRO A 534 -12.54 13.03 13.03
CA PRO A 534 -12.65 11.86 13.90
C PRO A 534 -11.68 11.84 15.09
N VAL A 535 -10.81 12.82 15.23
CA VAL A 535 -9.77 12.93 16.26
C VAL A 535 -10.21 13.97 17.30
N GLN A 536 -10.29 13.56 18.55
CA GLN A 536 -10.63 14.45 19.67
C GLN A 536 -9.39 14.89 20.42
N ILE A 537 -8.36 14.04 20.46
CA ILE A 537 -7.11 14.26 21.17
C ILE A 537 -5.96 13.84 20.28
N SER A 538 -4.85 14.55 20.34
CA SER A 538 -3.66 14.11 19.62
C SER A 538 -2.36 14.53 20.29
N MET A 539 -1.27 13.83 19.89
CA MET A 539 0.11 14.19 20.18
C MET A 539 0.88 14.29 18.87
N HIS A 540 1.21 15.52 18.45
CA HIS A 540 1.93 15.78 17.22
C HIS A 540 3.06 16.80 17.42
N SER A 541 4.10 16.69 16.58
CA SER A 541 5.24 17.61 16.56
C SER A 541 4.83 19.03 16.18
N ASN A 542 5.40 20.03 16.85
CA ASN A 542 5.23 21.46 16.53
C ASN A 542 5.59 21.78 15.07
N LEU A 543 6.53 21.05 14.48
CA LEU A 543 6.95 21.23 13.09
C LEU A 543 5.82 20.98 12.09
N ILE A 544 4.90 20.06 12.40
CA ILE A 544 3.75 19.79 11.52
C ILE A 544 2.71 20.92 11.64
N TYR A 545 2.52 21.48 12.85
CA TYR A 545 1.67 22.65 13.05
C TYR A 545 2.14 23.87 12.28
N SER A 546 3.43 23.95 11.95
CA SER A 546 4.00 25.05 11.16
C SER A 546 3.45 25.14 9.72
N ALA A 547 2.81 24.09 9.22
CA ALA A 547 2.08 24.12 7.95
C ALA A 547 0.81 25.01 8.03
N PHE A 548 0.23 25.18 9.23
CA PHE A 548 -0.94 26.02 9.48
C PHE A 548 -0.51 27.44 9.90
N ASP A 549 0.53 27.55 10.74
CA ASP A 549 1.06 28.82 11.18
C ASP A 549 2.58 28.77 11.34
N PRO A 550 3.33 29.60 10.59
CA PRO A 550 4.79 29.66 10.68
C PRO A 550 5.33 30.02 12.07
N ARG A 551 4.52 30.63 12.95
CA ARG A 551 4.93 30.96 14.33
C ARG A 551 5.32 29.71 15.14
N PHE A 552 4.75 28.55 14.84
CA PHE A 552 5.14 27.28 15.46
C PHE A 552 6.59 26.85 15.16
N ASN A 553 7.23 27.41 14.13
CA ASN A 553 8.63 27.12 13.84
C ASN A 553 9.61 27.79 14.81
N VAL A 554 9.18 28.79 15.59
CA VAL A 554 10.10 29.59 16.41
C VAL A 554 10.87 28.73 17.40
N VAL A 555 10.26 27.69 17.92
CA VAL A 555 10.86 26.78 18.89
C VAL A 555 11.76 25.71 18.27
N SER A 556 11.79 25.60 16.96
CA SER A 556 12.66 24.68 16.22
C SER A 556 13.69 25.41 15.35
N LEU A 557 13.95 26.69 15.62
CA LEU A 557 15.05 27.39 14.97
C LEU A 557 16.38 26.73 15.32
N PRO A 558 17.31 26.57 14.36
CA PRO A 558 18.57 25.89 14.64
C PRO A 558 19.40 26.58 15.73
N PHE A 559 19.99 25.77 16.64
CA PHE A 559 20.95 26.18 17.66
C PHE A 559 20.43 27.20 18.70
N ILE A 560 19.14 27.14 19.04
CA ILE A 560 18.57 28.06 20.05
C ILE A 560 18.51 27.44 21.46
N TYR A 561 18.85 26.16 21.60
CA TYR A 561 18.93 25.44 22.86
C TYR A 561 20.33 24.85 23.03
N ASP A 562 20.86 24.94 24.27
CA ASP A 562 22.18 24.41 24.61
C ASP A 562 22.10 22.99 25.20
N SER A 563 20.93 22.58 25.72
CA SER A 563 20.67 21.29 26.34
C SER A 563 19.18 21.00 26.46
N TYR A 564 18.83 19.77 26.88
CA TYR A 564 17.47 19.40 27.24
C TYR A 564 16.94 20.26 28.40
N ASP A 565 17.74 20.43 29.47
CA ASP A 565 17.35 21.27 30.61
C ASP A 565 17.05 22.74 30.23
N ASP A 566 17.79 23.27 29.24
CA ASP A 566 17.52 24.63 28.72
C ASP A 566 16.23 24.69 27.90
N ALA A 567 15.93 23.65 27.13
CA ALA A 567 14.68 23.53 26.38
C ALA A 567 13.49 23.43 27.37
N ASP A 568 13.57 22.55 28.36
CA ASP A 568 12.50 22.34 29.35
C ASP A 568 12.22 23.62 30.12
N ALA A 569 13.26 24.31 30.61
CA ALA A 569 13.07 25.59 31.31
C ALA A 569 12.36 26.66 30.46
N LYS A 570 12.51 26.62 29.13
CA LYS A 570 11.82 27.53 28.21
C LYS A 570 10.39 27.12 27.96
N PHE A 571 10.13 25.80 27.82
CA PHE A 571 8.77 25.28 27.61
C PHE A 571 7.91 25.30 28.87
N ASP A 572 8.49 25.15 30.05
CA ASP A 572 7.79 25.33 31.33
C ASP A 572 7.56 26.80 31.67
N GLY A 573 8.19 27.70 30.92
CA GLY A 573 8.11 29.14 31.14
C GLY A 573 7.18 29.88 30.17
N ALA A 574 7.47 31.17 29.98
CA ALA A 574 6.68 32.08 29.16
C ALA A 574 6.55 31.66 27.69
N ALA A 575 7.52 30.92 27.14
CA ALA A 575 7.48 30.44 25.77
C ALA A 575 6.41 29.35 25.59
N GLY A 576 6.33 28.40 26.54
CA GLY A 576 5.29 27.37 26.52
C GLY A 576 3.88 27.94 26.66
N GLU A 577 3.68 28.89 27.58
CA GLU A 577 2.39 29.58 27.74
C GLU A 577 1.99 30.30 26.43
N LYS A 578 2.95 30.90 25.74
CA LYS A 578 2.70 31.57 24.45
C LYS A 578 2.32 30.59 23.35
N LEU A 579 2.87 29.39 23.35
CA LEU A 579 2.48 28.33 22.42
C LEU A 579 1.08 27.80 22.72
N LYS A 580 0.70 27.66 23.99
CA LYS A 580 -0.66 27.28 24.39
C LYS A 580 -1.69 28.33 23.95
N GLU A 581 -1.36 29.63 24.13
CA GLU A 581 -2.19 30.73 23.60
C GLU A 581 -2.34 30.63 22.07
N LEU A 582 -1.24 30.36 21.35
CA LEU A 582 -1.26 30.21 19.90
C LEU A 582 -2.12 29.01 19.46
N LEU A 583 -2.03 27.86 20.13
CA LEU A 583 -2.86 26.68 19.86
C LEU A 583 -4.35 26.98 20.07
N SER A 584 -4.70 27.82 21.06
CA SER A 584 -6.10 28.20 21.31
C SER A 584 -6.68 29.05 20.17
N GLU A 585 -5.86 29.81 19.43
CA GLU A 585 -6.30 30.54 18.22
C GLU A 585 -6.81 29.55 17.14
N TYR A 586 -6.38 28.29 17.20
CA TYR A 586 -6.76 27.22 16.26
C TYR A 586 -7.82 26.26 16.82
N GLY A 587 -8.49 26.63 17.92
CA GLY A 587 -9.54 25.82 18.54
C GLY A 587 -8.99 24.57 19.25
N LEU A 588 -7.80 24.67 19.83
CA LEU A 588 -7.14 23.56 20.53
C LEU A 588 -6.80 23.97 21.97
N HIS A 589 -7.16 23.12 22.92
CA HIS A 589 -6.68 23.21 24.30
C HIS A 589 -5.46 22.32 24.45
N CYS A 590 -4.32 22.89 24.85
CA CYS A 590 -3.07 22.16 25.06
C CYS A 590 -2.96 21.75 26.53
N MET A 591 -3.11 20.47 26.80
CA MET A 591 -3.00 19.86 28.13
C MET A 591 -1.54 19.76 28.61
N GLY A 592 -0.59 19.67 27.69
CA GLY A 592 0.84 19.61 27.99
C GLY A 592 1.70 19.70 26.74
N ILE A 593 2.97 20.09 26.94
CA ILE A 593 4.01 20.06 25.91
C ILE A 593 5.00 18.98 26.33
N ALA A 594 5.15 17.93 25.53
CA ALA A 594 6.09 16.86 25.78
C ALA A 594 7.38 17.04 24.99
N GLU A 595 8.47 16.50 25.52
CA GLU A 595 9.74 16.43 24.84
C GLU A 595 9.68 15.40 23.68
N ASN A 596 10.09 15.77 22.48
CA ASN A 596 10.46 14.83 21.44
C ASN A 596 11.97 14.71 21.33
N GLY A 597 12.69 15.81 21.52
CA GLY A 597 14.13 15.88 21.63
C GLY A 597 14.84 16.53 20.47
N PHE A 598 16.18 16.50 20.51
CA PHE A 598 17.01 16.98 19.42
C PHE A 598 16.92 16.04 18.21
N ARG A 599 16.88 16.65 17.02
CA ARG A 599 16.71 15.93 15.74
C ARG A 599 18.05 15.61 15.13
N GLU A 600 18.35 14.33 15.03
CA GLU A 600 19.59 13.78 14.52
C GLU A 600 19.45 13.32 13.07
N ILE A 601 20.54 13.34 12.31
CA ILE A 601 20.54 12.95 10.90
C ILE A 601 20.98 11.50 10.77
N THR A 602 20.12 10.67 10.14
CA THR A 602 20.53 9.35 9.67
C THR A 602 20.62 9.30 8.16
N ASN A 603 21.53 8.49 7.61
CA ASN A 603 21.63 8.28 6.17
C ASN A 603 22.29 6.93 5.80
N SER A 604 22.09 6.53 4.54
CA SER A 604 22.63 5.26 4.00
C SER A 604 23.98 5.40 3.30
N LYS A 605 24.56 6.61 3.21
CA LYS A 605 25.71 6.87 2.33
C LYS A 605 27.02 7.08 3.07
N ARG A 606 27.05 7.94 4.10
CA ARG A 606 28.28 8.38 4.75
C ARG A 606 28.03 9.04 6.10
N GLU A 607 29.03 9.03 6.94
CA GLU A 607 29.05 9.84 8.16
C GLU A 607 29.07 11.34 7.78
N ILE A 608 28.30 12.17 8.48
CA ILE A 608 28.25 13.62 8.30
C ILE A 608 29.04 14.28 9.43
N LYS A 609 30.15 14.92 9.11
CA LYS A 609 31.03 15.67 10.03
C LYS A 609 31.06 17.17 9.71
N THR A 610 30.74 17.53 8.48
CA THR A 610 30.78 18.90 7.98
C THR A 610 29.59 19.14 7.05
N LEU A 611 29.26 20.39 6.78
CA LEU A 611 28.21 20.76 5.81
C LEU A 611 28.53 20.24 4.40
N ASP A 612 29.80 20.07 4.06
CA ASP A 612 30.18 19.51 2.76
C ASP A 612 29.74 18.05 2.59
N ASP A 613 29.63 17.32 3.69
CA ASP A 613 29.15 15.93 3.68
C ASP A 613 27.62 15.83 3.43
N MET A 614 26.88 16.92 3.64
CA MET A 614 25.43 16.98 3.33
C MET A 614 25.16 17.22 1.84
N LYS A 615 26.16 17.68 1.07
CA LYS A 615 25.95 18.05 -0.33
C LYS A 615 25.39 16.90 -1.14
N ASN A 616 24.28 17.20 -1.85
CA ASN A 616 23.58 16.27 -2.74
C ASN A 616 23.01 15.01 -2.06
N LEU A 617 22.93 14.96 -0.73
CA LEU A 617 22.17 13.90 -0.05
C LEU A 617 20.68 14.19 -0.20
N LYS A 618 19.94 13.20 -0.66
CA LYS A 618 18.47 13.25 -0.68
C LYS A 618 17.96 12.99 0.73
N ILE A 619 17.59 14.05 1.45
CA ILE A 619 17.15 13.95 2.85
C ILE A 619 15.66 14.20 2.96
N ARG A 620 14.94 13.25 3.55
CA ARG A 620 13.56 13.46 3.98
C ARG A 620 13.53 14.38 5.18
N VAL A 621 12.68 15.38 5.15
CA VAL A 621 12.39 16.25 6.29
C VAL A 621 10.92 16.20 6.64
N ALA A 622 10.58 16.54 7.91
CA ALA A 622 9.19 16.69 8.35
C ALA A 622 8.49 17.83 7.60
N GLY A 623 7.17 17.89 7.66
CA GLY A 623 6.29 18.82 6.93
C GLY A 623 6.47 20.31 7.29
N SER A 624 7.71 20.79 7.43
CA SER A 624 8.06 22.14 7.81
C SER A 624 8.84 22.87 6.71
N ASN A 625 8.37 24.05 6.31
CA ASN A 625 9.10 24.90 5.39
C ASN A 625 10.44 25.37 5.96
N LEU A 626 10.55 25.50 7.27
CA LEU A 626 11.81 25.83 7.96
C LEU A 626 12.86 24.75 7.68
N LEU A 627 12.50 23.46 7.91
CA LEU A 627 13.41 22.35 7.66
C LEU A 627 13.81 22.25 6.19
N MET A 628 12.85 22.37 5.29
CA MET A 628 13.11 22.36 3.84
C MET A 628 14.14 23.42 3.46
N GLU A 629 14.01 24.64 3.97
CA GLU A 629 14.93 25.74 3.66
C GLU A 629 16.29 25.57 4.32
N CYS A 630 16.34 25.11 5.58
CA CYS A 630 17.58 24.85 6.30
C CYS A 630 18.41 23.78 5.57
N TYR A 631 17.85 22.62 5.31
CA TYR A 631 18.56 21.53 4.67
C TYR A 631 19.03 21.86 3.24
N LYS A 632 18.22 22.59 2.47
CA LYS A 632 18.66 23.13 1.16
C LYS A 632 19.83 24.06 1.28
N ARG A 633 19.84 24.98 2.25
CA ARG A 633 20.97 25.90 2.49
C ARG A 633 22.22 25.19 2.97
N TRP A 634 22.07 24.08 3.68
CA TRP A 634 23.19 23.21 4.08
C TRP A 634 23.66 22.30 2.96
N GLY A 635 23.06 22.34 1.78
CA GLY A 635 23.50 21.66 0.57
C GLY A 635 22.84 20.33 0.29
N ALA A 636 21.90 19.89 1.11
CA ALA A 636 21.11 18.67 0.89
C ALA A 636 20.01 18.89 -0.14
N ASP A 637 19.58 17.82 -0.80
CA ASP A 637 18.35 17.75 -1.61
C ASP A 637 17.19 17.33 -0.70
N ALA A 638 16.55 18.32 -0.08
CA ALA A 638 15.50 18.10 0.92
C ALA A 638 14.15 17.82 0.26
N THR A 639 13.48 16.77 0.75
CA THR A 639 12.13 16.36 0.30
C THR A 639 11.21 16.17 1.49
N ASN A 640 9.99 16.74 1.42
CA ASN A 640 8.97 16.51 2.43
C ASN A 640 8.21 15.22 2.14
N LEU A 641 8.15 14.31 3.13
CA LEU A 641 7.34 13.08 3.11
C LEU A 641 6.68 12.88 4.47
N ASN A 642 5.47 12.31 4.49
CA ASN A 642 4.84 11.87 5.73
C ASN A 642 5.71 10.83 6.45
N TRP A 643 5.64 10.81 7.78
CA TRP A 643 6.44 9.88 8.58
C TRP A 643 6.13 8.42 8.23
N THR A 644 4.87 8.11 8.01
CA THR A 644 4.39 6.77 7.64
C THR A 644 4.96 6.24 6.31
N GLU A 645 5.42 7.12 5.42
CA GLU A 645 6.04 6.77 4.14
C GLU A 645 7.59 6.72 4.23
N THR A 646 8.16 7.28 5.31
CA THR A 646 9.60 7.55 5.42
C THR A 646 10.43 6.27 5.44
N TYR A 647 10.09 5.29 6.27
CA TYR A 647 10.83 4.02 6.34
C TYR A 647 10.92 3.33 4.96
N THR A 648 9.78 3.23 4.28
CA THR A 648 9.73 2.64 2.93
C THR A 648 10.54 3.45 1.91
N ALA A 649 10.50 4.78 2.00
CA ALA A 649 11.28 5.66 1.11
C ALA A 649 12.79 5.52 1.35
N LEU A 650 13.24 5.38 2.60
CA LEU A 650 14.63 5.12 2.97
C LEU A 650 15.09 3.74 2.48
N GLN A 651 14.30 2.71 2.71
CA GLN A 651 14.58 1.35 2.27
C GLN A 651 14.70 1.25 0.75
N GLN A 652 13.86 1.96 0.03
CA GLN A 652 13.88 2.01 -1.43
C GLN A 652 14.91 2.99 -2.00
N ASN A 653 15.67 3.69 -1.15
CA ASN A 653 16.58 4.77 -1.54
C ASN A 653 15.93 5.90 -2.37
N THR A 654 14.62 6.10 -2.25
CA THR A 654 13.93 7.29 -2.79
C THR A 654 14.47 8.54 -2.13
N VAL A 655 14.70 8.45 -0.81
CA VAL A 655 15.54 9.36 -0.02
C VAL A 655 16.70 8.57 0.59
N GLU A 656 17.83 9.25 0.78
CA GLU A 656 19.06 8.62 1.25
C GLU A 656 19.27 8.82 2.76
N GLY A 657 18.52 9.75 3.33
CA GLY A 657 18.58 10.06 4.75
C GLY A 657 17.28 10.68 5.25
N GLN A 658 17.21 10.84 6.56
CA GLN A 658 16.13 11.51 7.27
C GLN A 658 16.67 12.19 8.53
N GLU A 659 15.84 12.99 9.18
CA GLU A 659 16.13 13.64 10.44
C GLU A 659 14.96 13.44 11.41
N ASN A 660 15.25 13.04 12.63
CA ASN A 660 14.30 12.88 13.73
C ASN A 660 15.03 12.71 15.07
N PRO A 661 14.34 12.89 16.20
CA PRO A 661 14.86 12.51 17.48
C PRO A 661 15.04 10.99 17.60
N LEU A 662 16.02 10.57 18.42
CA LEU A 662 16.38 9.16 18.58
C LEU A 662 15.21 8.25 18.96
N PRO A 663 14.28 8.64 19.86
CA PRO A 663 13.13 7.77 20.16
C PRO A 663 12.22 7.48 18.94
N ALA A 664 12.05 8.45 18.06
CA ALA A 664 11.28 8.26 16.83
C ALA A 664 12.02 7.38 15.80
N ILE A 665 13.37 7.51 15.74
CA ILE A 665 14.22 6.68 14.89
C ILE A 665 14.15 5.21 15.34
N ASP A 666 14.28 4.97 16.64
CA ASP A 666 14.25 3.63 17.24
C ASP A 666 12.87 2.98 17.10
N ALA A 667 11.81 3.67 17.48
CA ALA A 667 10.44 3.17 17.39
C ALA A 667 10.02 2.75 15.95
N ALA A 668 10.62 3.38 14.93
CA ALA A 668 10.37 3.05 13.52
C ALA A 668 11.46 2.15 12.92
N SER A 669 12.38 1.63 13.72
CA SER A 669 13.50 0.75 13.30
C SER A 669 14.31 1.34 12.12
N VAL A 670 14.47 2.67 12.07
CA VAL A 670 15.16 3.36 10.98
C VAL A 670 16.64 2.92 10.89
N GLN A 671 17.25 2.53 12.01
CA GLN A 671 18.61 2.02 12.09
C GLN A 671 18.83 0.76 11.23
N GLU A 672 17.80 0.00 10.92
CA GLU A 672 17.91 -1.19 10.06
C GLU A 672 18.25 -0.84 8.60
N VAL A 673 17.88 0.37 8.16
CA VAL A 673 18.05 0.84 6.77
C VAL A 673 19.00 2.05 6.67
N GLN A 674 19.48 2.57 7.82
CA GLN A 674 20.31 3.77 7.92
C GLN A 674 21.55 3.50 8.79
N PRO A 675 22.69 3.04 8.20
CA PRO A 675 23.86 2.64 8.97
C PRO A 675 24.67 3.81 9.57
N TYR A 676 24.39 5.05 9.15
CA TYR A 676 25.09 6.23 9.68
C TYR A 676 24.09 7.11 10.44
N CYS A 677 24.43 7.45 11.69
CA CYS A 677 23.75 8.44 12.50
C CYS A 677 24.74 9.53 12.90
N SER A 678 24.38 10.78 12.65
CA SER A 678 25.22 11.94 12.98
C SER A 678 24.49 12.79 14.01
N MET A 679 25.04 12.81 15.22
CA MET A 679 24.56 13.61 16.34
C MET A 679 25.06 15.05 16.16
N TRP A 680 24.16 16.02 16.19
CA TRP A 680 24.54 17.42 15.96
C TRP A 680 23.70 18.42 16.77
N ASP A 681 22.64 17.97 17.43
CA ASP A 681 21.80 18.74 18.36
C ASP A 681 21.35 20.13 17.83
N ALA A 682 21.17 20.25 16.50
CA ALA A 682 20.93 21.54 15.87
C ALA A 682 19.50 22.03 16.01
N ILE A 683 18.54 21.15 15.99
CA ILE A 683 17.11 21.47 15.97
C ILE A 683 16.40 20.66 17.06
N TYR A 684 15.71 21.36 17.94
CA TYR A 684 14.85 20.75 18.96
C TYR A 684 13.41 20.64 18.44
N ASP A 685 12.71 19.61 18.88
CA ASP A 685 11.35 19.30 18.50
C ASP A 685 10.54 18.99 19.78
N CYS A 686 9.36 19.58 19.90
CA CYS A 686 8.42 19.30 20.99
C CYS A 686 7.10 18.78 20.45
N LEU A 687 6.36 18.11 21.33
CA LEU A 687 5.06 17.53 21.03
C LEU A 687 3.97 18.32 21.72
N PHE A 688 2.95 18.69 20.97
CA PHE A 688 1.74 19.27 21.56
C PHE A 688 0.72 18.18 21.85
N PHE A 689 0.40 18.01 23.14
CA PHE A 689 -0.66 17.13 23.59
C PHE A 689 -1.95 17.93 23.74
N CYS A 690 -2.80 17.84 22.74
CA CYS A 690 -3.96 18.72 22.61
C CYS A 690 -5.27 17.95 22.58
N ILE A 691 -6.32 18.57 23.10
CA ILE A 691 -7.74 18.20 22.93
C ILE A 691 -8.46 19.31 22.14
N ASN A 692 -9.46 18.94 21.34
CA ASN A 692 -10.31 19.91 20.66
C ASN A 692 -11.00 20.84 21.67
N GLN A 693 -10.97 22.16 21.38
CA GLN A 693 -11.45 23.20 22.30
C GLN A 693 -12.96 23.09 22.59
N GLU A 694 -13.78 22.79 21.57
CA GLU A 694 -15.24 22.67 21.77
C GLU A 694 -15.60 21.50 22.67
N ILE A 695 -14.87 20.38 22.54
CA ILE A 695 -15.05 19.21 23.41
C ILE A 695 -14.62 19.55 24.84
N TYR A 696 -13.45 20.19 24.99
CA TYR A 696 -12.96 20.63 26.30
C TYR A 696 -13.93 21.63 26.96
N ASP A 697 -14.49 22.57 26.17
CA ASP A 697 -15.41 23.59 26.69
C ASP A 697 -16.79 23.03 27.06
N SER A 698 -17.16 21.87 26.56
CA SER A 698 -18.38 21.15 26.97
C SER A 698 -18.32 20.58 28.39
N LEU A 699 -17.12 20.51 28.99
CA LEU A 699 -16.89 19.97 30.33
C LEU A 699 -17.10 21.02 31.41
N THR A 700 -17.48 20.57 32.63
CA THR A 700 -17.55 21.47 33.80
C THR A 700 -16.14 21.90 34.24
N PRO A 701 -15.99 22.98 35.02
CA PRO A 701 -14.68 23.42 35.52
C PRO A 701 -13.93 22.33 36.31
N GLU A 702 -14.64 21.51 37.07
CA GLU A 702 -14.06 20.41 37.83
C GLU A 702 -13.60 19.28 36.91
N GLN A 703 -14.38 18.94 35.87
CA GLN A 703 -14.02 17.94 34.88
C GLN A 703 -12.81 18.41 34.04
N LYS A 704 -12.74 19.70 33.67
CA LYS A 704 -11.58 20.29 32.99
C LYS A 704 -10.30 20.12 33.79
N ALA A 705 -10.35 20.35 35.09
CA ALA A 705 -9.18 20.17 35.96
C ALA A 705 -8.68 18.73 35.99
N VAL A 706 -9.58 17.74 35.96
CA VAL A 706 -9.22 16.31 35.88
C VAL A 706 -8.57 15.98 34.51
N VAL A 707 -9.11 16.50 33.41
CA VAL A 707 -8.55 16.31 32.09
C VAL A 707 -7.13 16.88 31.98
N ASP A 708 -6.93 18.09 32.51
CA ASP A 708 -5.62 18.76 32.56
C ASP A 708 -4.61 17.98 33.41
N GLU A 709 -5.04 17.51 34.60
CA GLU A 709 -4.20 16.68 35.47
C GLU A 709 -3.78 15.37 34.76
N CYS A 710 -4.74 14.68 34.12
CA CYS A 710 -4.43 13.47 33.33
C CYS A 710 -3.49 13.76 32.19
N GLY A 711 -3.68 14.88 31.46
CA GLY A 711 -2.84 15.30 30.37
C GLY A 711 -1.41 15.61 30.80
N GLN A 712 -1.26 16.38 31.87
CA GLN A 712 0.06 16.69 32.45
C GLN A 712 0.81 15.44 32.92
N LYS A 713 0.13 14.48 33.55
CA LYS A 713 0.75 13.20 33.95
C LYS A 713 1.11 12.31 32.77
N ALA A 714 0.41 12.43 31.66
CA ALA A 714 0.67 11.62 30.46
C ALA A 714 1.86 12.13 29.62
N VAL A 715 2.26 13.39 29.77
CA VAL A 715 3.42 13.97 29.05
C VAL A 715 4.72 13.88 29.86
N GLN A 716 4.66 13.56 31.14
CA GLN A 716 5.80 13.30 32.03
C GLN A 716 6.26 11.84 31.97
#